data_cb639f83523a19572b6f5954822a724b
#
_entry.id   cb639f83523a19572b6f5954822a724b
#
_cell.length_a   1.000
_cell.length_b   1.000
_cell.length_c   1.000
_cell.angle_alpha   90.00
_cell.angle_beta   90.00
_cell.angle_gamma   90.00
#
_symmetry.space_group_name_H-M   'P 1'
#
loop_
_entity.id
_entity.type
_entity.pdbx_description
1 polymer ?
#
loop_
_entity_poly.entity_id
_entity_poly.type
_entity_poly.pdbx_seq_one_letter_code
_entity_poly.pdbx_strand_id
1 'polypeptide(L)'
;MSQAAIDPRIDRLYRLLPAIYRMRDAGQGYPLQALLRVIAEQVNLVEDSIAQQYENWFIETAAEWAVPYIAELVGYVPSPAELASPGRGLEEQLRDRWITPRREVANTVHYRRRKGALALLGDLGRDVTGWPARAVEFYRLLGWNQNINHPHLDRAHVVDIRQMQKLDLLDGPFDRIAHCVDVRRINSADTCGRTNIPSVGIFVWRLGSYSVTMTPAAGEEAAGPHCFNFSILGQDAPLFIAPGRGPAATGDGAGAIAYPGEIRRVAFDARPELYYGADRSFAVWAEDWAGFDSAAPIPLANVIPADLSGWTYVPPAKHIAIDPVLGRIAFPASQPPRKGVRVSYRYGFSADIGGGEYKRQIAKPVARQVRVPDPDHEGQFKLVETTPVVYRVGKAEAYQRIADALDAWKKDLRWDGVIELAESAVFVEPLQIDVPDHHTLELRAAQGARPVIRLLDWRADVPDSLTVTMGAGTRFVMDGLMVTGRSVQVSGPEEPSTPPAGSQPYCDSILVIRHCTLVPGWGMNCDCKPDRPTEPSLELFQVRCRVVIEHSILGSIEITEDEVRQDPIPVCITDSIIDAAEPGGMAISGPEARPAHAAVTILRCTVFGVVEVHSSPLAENSIFYDCVHVGRRQIGCMRYCYVPQGCRTPRRTACQPDLVVDKIKDETTDPAEQVARTAAEKIRLRPVFGSMRYGDPRYAQLADACAPEIVRGADDRSEMGVLHDLFQPLREANLRARLQGFIPAGADVGLIHAT
;
A
#
# COMPACT_ATOMS: atom_id res chain seq x y z
N MET A 1 -11.87 25.17 18.74
CA MET A 1 -12.98 24.29 19.14
C MET A 1 -14.06 24.36 18.06
N SER A 2 -13.95 23.52 17.05
CA SER A 2 -15.03 23.34 16.07
C SER A 2 -16.03 22.35 16.68
N GLN A 3 -17.17 22.86 17.14
CA GLN A 3 -18.30 22.02 17.47
C GLN A 3 -18.63 21.15 16.25
N ALA A 4 -18.53 19.83 16.40
CA ALA A 4 -19.12 18.93 15.41
C ALA A 4 -20.58 19.38 15.26
N ALA A 5 -20.97 19.80 14.06
CA ALA A 5 -22.33 20.22 13.79
C ALA A 5 -23.22 19.00 14.04
N ILE A 6 -23.97 19.05 15.16
CA ILE A 6 -25.00 18.06 15.49
C ILE A 6 -25.97 18.07 14.31
N ASP A 7 -26.24 16.92 13.70
CA ASP A 7 -27.19 16.82 12.59
C ASP A 7 -28.54 17.46 13.02
N PRO A 8 -28.96 18.54 12.36
CA PRO A 8 -30.17 19.27 12.77
C PRO A 8 -31.43 18.41 12.68
N ARG A 9 -31.37 17.27 12.01
CA ARG A 9 -32.47 16.31 11.87
C ARG A 9 -32.73 15.49 13.13
N ILE A 10 -31.74 15.32 14.03
CA ILE A 10 -31.86 14.48 15.24
C ILE A 10 -32.99 14.93 16.15
N ASP A 11 -33.13 16.24 16.39
CA ASP A 11 -34.18 16.81 17.26
C ASP A 11 -35.42 17.32 16.50
N ARG A 12 -35.56 17.00 15.22
CA ARG A 12 -36.67 17.47 14.38
C ARG A 12 -38.03 17.05 14.93
N LEU A 13 -38.18 15.80 15.32
CA LEU A 13 -39.44 15.29 15.90
C LEU A 13 -39.76 15.94 17.25
N TYR A 14 -38.76 16.15 18.09
CA TYR A 14 -38.93 16.83 19.36
C TYR A 14 -39.34 18.30 19.19
N ARG A 15 -38.83 18.98 18.18
CA ARG A 15 -39.19 20.38 17.87
C ARG A 15 -40.64 20.53 17.42
N LEU A 16 -41.26 19.51 16.85
CA LEU A 16 -42.68 19.49 16.45
C LEU A 16 -43.63 19.39 17.66
N LEU A 17 -43.14 19.01 18.82
CA LEU A 17 -44.01 18.93 20.01
C LEU A 17 -44.40 20.34 20.51
N PRO A 18 -45.66 20.52 21.00
CA PRO A 18 -46.07 21.74 21.66
C PRO A 18 -45.16 22.09 22.84
N ALA A 19 -44.95 23.38 23.08
CA ALA A 19 -44.04 23.87 24.12
C ALA A 19 -44.30 23.29 25.52
N ILE A 20 -45.56 23.06 25.88
CA ILE A 20 -45.94 22.50 27.17
C ILE A 20 -45.34 21.12 27.44
N TYR A 21 -45.26 20.25 26.40
CA TYR A 21 -44.65 18.93 26.55
C TYR A 21 -43.14 19.03 26.67
N ARG A 22 -42.52 19.91 25.93
CA ARG A 22 -41.05 20.16 25.99
C ARG A 22 -40.63 20.73 27.36
N MET A 23 -41.46 21.63 27.94
CA MET A 23 -41.23 22.15 29.30
C MET A 23 -41.37 21.10 30.40
N ARG A 24 -42.36 20.20 30.27
CA ARG A 24 -42.53 19.08 31.22
C ARG A 24 -41.39 18.06 31.11
N ASP A 25 -41.00 17.76 29.90
CA ASP A 25 -39.90 16.84 29.59
C ASP A 25 -38.56 17.37 30.15
N ALA A 26 -38.32 18.68 30.00
CA ALA A 26 -37.15 19.34 30.58
C ALA A 26 -37.09 19.21 32.11
N GLY A 27 -38.25 19.31 32.79
CA GLY A 27 -38.37 19.13 34.23
C GLY A 27 -38.10 17.69 34.70
N GLN A 28 -38.10 16.70 33.78
CA GLN A 28 -37.86 15.28 34.05
C GLN A 28 -36.54 14.74 33.50
N GLY A 29 -35.66 15.62 33.00
CA GLY A 29 -34.35 15.21 32.46
C GLY A 29 -34.40 14.68 31.01
N TYR A 30 -35.37 15.13 30.19
CA TYR A 30 -35.50 14.87 28.75
C TYR A 30 -35.73 13.40 28.32
N PRO A 31 -36.52 12.57 29.04
CA PRO A 31 -36.79 11.20 28.63
C PRO A 31 -37.57 11.10 27.30
N LEU A 32 -38.50 12.02 27.00
CA LEU A 32 -39.26 12.06 25.76
C LEU A 32 -38.38 12.49 24.58
N GLN A 33 -37.46 13.41 24.80
CA GLN A 33 -36.47 13.78 23.78
C GLN A 33 -35.58 12.60 23.42
N ALA A 34 -35.09 11.84 24.38
CA ALA A 34 -34.28 10.65 24.15
C ALA A 34 -35.03 9.60 23.33
N LEU A 35 -36.30 9.33 23.64
CA LEU A 35 -37.15 8.41 22.88
C LEU A 35 -37.36 8.90 21.45
N LEU A 36 -37.65 10.18 21.27
CA LEU A 36 -37.88 10.74 19.92
C LEU A 36 -36.59 10.80 19.07
N ARG A 37 -35.42 10.89 19.70
CA ARG A 37 -34.14 10.77 18.97
C ARG A 37 -33.97 9.38 18.38
N VAL A 38 -34.25 8.30 19.09
CA VAL A 38 -34.20 6.93 18.55
C VAL A 38 -35.16 6.77 17.36
N ILE A 39 -36.37 7.33 17.48
CA ILE A 39 -37.33 7.32 16.36
C ILE A 39 -36.81 8.16 15.18
N ALA A 40 -36.25 9.34 15.45
CA ALA A 40 -35.70 10.22 14.41
C ALA A 40 -34.52 9.56 13.66
N GLU A 41 -33.68 8.79 14.33
CA GLU A 41 -32.62 8.01 13.67
C GLU A 41 -33.17 7.04 12.62
N GLN A 42 -34.25 6.31 12.95
CA GLN A 42 -34.89 5.40 11.99
C GLN A 42 -35.54 6.14 10.83
N VAL A 43 -36.18 7.28 11.10
CA VAL A 43 -36.76 8.14 10.05
C VAL A 43 -35.65 8.69 9.12
N ASN A 44 -34.54 9.14 9.71
CA ASN A 44 -33.42 9.64 8.93
C ASN A 44 -32.81 8.56 8.04
N LEU A 45 -32.67 7.32 8.51
CA LEU A 45 -32.21 6.18 7.70
C LEU A 45 -33.13 5.94 6.48
N VAL A 46 -34.43 6.04 6.65
CA VAL A 46 -35.40 5.90 5.54
C VAL A 46 -35.26 7.07 4.56
N GLU A 47 -35.15 8.31 5.06
CA GLU A 47 -34.95 9.49 4.21
C GLU A 47 -33.64 9.41 3.43
N ASP A 48 -32.55 8.99 4.07
CA ASP A 48 -31.24 8.81 3.42
C ASP A 48 -31.30 7.69 2.37
N SER A 49 -32.06 6.63 2.62
CA SER A 49 -32.33 5.56 1.64
C SER A 49 -33.11 6.06 0.42
N ILE A 50 -34.12 6.92 0.63
CA ILE A 50 -34.88 7.55 -0.47
C ILE A 50 -33.98 8.49 -1.28
N ALA A 51 -33.17 9.30 -0.61
CA ALA A 51 -32.19 10.17 -1.27
C ALA A 51 -31.20 9.35 -2.11
N GLN A 52 -30.67 8.24 -1.55
CA GLN A 52 -29.77 7.35 -2.27
C GLN A 52 -30.45 6.68 -3.48
N GLN A 53 -31.73 6.35 -3.41
CA GLN A 53 -32.46 5.83 -4.56
C GLN A 53 -32.53 6.85 -5.70
N TYR A 54 -32.69 8.13 -5.41
CA TYR A 54 -32.61 9.19 -6.42
C TYR A 54 -31.22 9.29 -7.03
N GLU A 55 -30.17 9.27 -6.20
CA GLU A 55 -28.77 9.27 -6.65
C GLU A 55 -28.43 8.05 -7.52
N ASN A 56 -29.07 6.91 -7.29
CA ASN A 56 -28.88 5.68 -8.08
C ASN A 56 -29.37 5.76 -9.53
N TRP A 57 -30.03 6.86 -9.93
CA TRP A 57 -30.39 7.11 -11.33
C TRP A 57 -29.23 7.68 -12.15
N PHE A 58 -28.18 8.17 -11.48
CA PHE A 58 -27.03 8.83 -12.11
C PHE A 58 -25.80 7.96 -11.93
N ILE A 59 -25.15 7.64 -13.05
CA ILE A 59 -23.97 6.75 -13.02
C ILE A 59 -22.82 7.29 -12.15
N GLU A 60 -22.73 8.61 -11.97
CA GLU A 60 -21.69 9.27 -11.19
C GLU A 60 -21.86 9.05 -9.68
N THR A 61 -23.10 9.04 -9.19
CA THR A 61 -23.45 9.01 -7.76
C THR A 61 -24.11 7.71 -7.31
N ALA A 62 -24.50 6.85 -8.25
CA ALA A 62 -25.14 5.58 -7.99
C ALA A 62 -24.29 4.70 -7.03
N ALA A 63 -24.94 3.96 -6.15
CA ALA A 63 -24.28 2.91 -5.39
C ALA A 63 -23.73 1.81 -6.32
N GLU A 64 -22.65 1.12 -5.91
CA GLU A 64 -21.99 0.12 -6.77
C GLU A 64 -22.95 -0.99 -7.24
N TRP A 65 -23.87 -1.44 -6.39
CA TRP A 65 -24.87 -2.45 -6.75
C TRP A 65 -25.85 -1.99 -7.84
N ALA A 66 -26.06 -0.67 -8.03
CA ALA A 66 -26.96 -0.13 -9.03
C ALA A 66 -26.30 0.03 -10.42
N VAL A 67 -24.95 0.04 -10.48
CA VAL A 67 -24.20 0.19 -11.73
C VAL A 67 -24.55 -0.86 -12.78
N PRO A 68 -24.69 -2.18 -12.48
CA PRO A 68 -25.08 -3.18 -13.46
C PRO A 68 -26.46 -2.92 -14.09
N TYR A 69 -27.41 -2.39 -13.34
CA TYR A 69 -28.75 -2.04 -13.88
C TYR A 69 -28.70 -0.86 -14.85
N ILE A 70 -27.90 0.16 -14.52
CA ILE A 70 -27.64 1.27 -15.45
C ILE A 70 -26.92 0.76 -16.71
N ALA A 71 -25.98 -0.16 -16.53
CA ALA A 71 -25.23 -0.80 -17.61
C ALA A 71 -26.17 -1.50 -18.61
N GLU A 72 -27.18 -2.20 -18.13
CA GLU A 72 -28.18 -2.87 -18.96
C GLU A 72 -28.98 -1.86 -19.79
N LEU A 73 -29.37 -0.72 -19.23
CA LEU A 73 -30.09 0.34 -19.93
C LEU A 73 -29.32 0.92 -21.12
N VAL A 74 -27.99 1.03 -21.01
CA VAL A 74 -27.13 1.49 -22.13
C VAL A 74 -26.67 0.33 -23.03
N GLY A 75 -27.19 -0.87 -22.77
CA GLY A 75 -26.87 -2.08 -23.52
C GLY A 75 -25.41 -2.57 -23.29
N TYR A 76 -24.78 -2.22 -22.18
CA TYR A 76 -23.50 -2.79 -21.79
C TYR A 76 -23.68 -4.28 -21.48
N VAL A 77 -22.74 -5.09 -21.95
CA VAL A 77 -22.72 -6.53 -21.68
C VAL A 77 -21.47 -6.82 -20.83
N PRO A 78 -21.60 -7.34 -19.60
CA PRO A 78 -20.47 -7.76 -18.80
C PRO A 78 -19.60 -8.78 -19.54
N SER A 79 -18.32 -8.84 -19.23
CA SER A 79 -17.42 -9.82 -19.87
C SER A 79 -17.86 -11.24 -19.50
N PRO A 80 -17.97 -12.18 -20.46
CA PRO A 80 -18.42 -13.56 -20.18
C PRO A 80 -17.43 -14.36 -19.34
N ALA A 81 -16.18 -13.90 -19.16
CA ALA A 81 -15.15 -14.60 -18.40
C ALA A 81 -15.54 -14.77 -16.90
N GLU A 82 -16.58 -14.09 -16.41
CA GLU A 82 -16.74 -13.87 -14.98
C GLU A 82 -18.16 -13.68 -14.47
N LEU A 83 -19.10 -14.36 -15.06
CA LEU A 83 -20.43 -14.57 -14.47
C LEU A 83 -20.31 -15.49 -13.23
N ALA A 84 -19.50 -15.09 -12.25
CA ALA A 84 -19.58 -15.64 -10.91
C ALA A 84 -20.83 -15.07 -10.24
N SER A 85 -21.53 -15.90 -9.48
CA SER A 85 -22.75 -15.51 -8.76
C SER A 85 -22.47 -14.26 -7.91
N PRO A 86 -23.36 -13.26 -7.92
CA PRO A 86 -23.20 -12.08 -7.09
C PRO A 86 -23.14 -12.49 -5.62
N GLY A 87 -22.00 -12.24 -5.00
CA GLY A 87 -21.79 -12.49 -3.59
C GLY A 87 -22.34 -11.35 -2.73
N ARG A 88 -22.51 -11.62 -1.44
CA ARG A 88 -23.00 -10.65 -0.46
C ARG A 88 -21.92 -10.11 0.47
N GLY A 89 -20.70 -10.64 0.38
CA GLY A 89 -19.56 -10.21 1.18
C GLY A 89 -18.91 -8.92 0.68
N LEU A 90 -18.11 -8.28 1.51
CA LEU A 90 -17.37 -7.06 1.15
C LEU A 90 -16.38 -7.33 0.01
N GLU A 91 -15.68 -8.45 0.05
CA GLU A 91 -14.71 -8.88 -0.96
C GLU A 91 -15.37 -9.08 -2.32
N GLU A 92 -16.57 -9.68 -2.34
CA GLU A 92 -17.36 -9.88 -3.55
C GLU A 92 -17.83 -8.56 -4.14
N GLN A 93 -18.19 -7.57 -3.30
CA GLN A 93 -18.51 -6.21 -3.74
C GLN A 93 -17.31 -5.50 -4.37
N LEU A 94 -16.11 -5.66 -3.81
CA LEU A 94 -14.87 -5.12 -4.36
C LEU A 94 -14.56 -5.73 -5.73
N ARG A 95 -14.74 -7.05 -5.88
CA ARG A 95 -14.59 -7.75 -7.16
C ARG A 95 -15.60 -7.30 -8.20
N ASP A 96 -16.90 -7.18 -7.82
CA ASP A 96 -17.99 -6.81 -8.70
C ASP A 96 -17.79 -5.41 -9.33
N ARG A 97 -17.12 -4.51 -8.64
CA ARG A 97 -16.67 -3.22 -9.14
C ARG A 97 -15.78 -3.32 -10.39
N TRP A 98 -14.98 -4.39 -10.51
CA TRP A 98 -14.12 -4.63 -11.66
C TRP A 98 -14.77 -5.47 -12.75
N ILE A 99 -15.83 -6.21 -12.44
CA ILE A 99 -16.65 -6.93 -13.44
C ILE A 99 -17.48 -5.94 -14.28
N THR A 100 -18.01 -4.91 -13.62
CA THR A 100 -18.81 -3.85 -14.29
C THR A 100 -18.23 -2.47 -13.92
N PRO A 101 -17.09 -2.07 -14.51
CA PRO A 101 -16.45 -0.82 -14.16
C PRO A 101 -17.33 0.38 -14.48
N ARG A 102 -17.66 1.20 -13.48
CA ARG A 102 -18.53 2.39 -13.60
C ARG A 102 -18.11 3.31 -14.75
N ARG A 103 -16.79 3.55 -14.92
CA ARG A 103 -16.28 4.41 -15.98
C ARG A 103 -16.52 3.84 -17.38
N GLU A 104 -16.36 2.53 -17.55
CA GLU A 104 -16.64 1.87 -18.81
C GLU A 104 -18.13 1.94 -19.15
N VAL A 105 -19.01 1.71 -18.17
CA VAL A 105 -20.47 1.85 -18.34
C VAL A 105 -20.84 3.27 -18.75
N ALA A 106 -20.32 4.28 -18.07
CA ALA A 106 -20.56 5.70 -18.39
C ALA A 106 -20.15 6.05 -19.83
N ASN A 107 -19.08 5.44 -20.33
CA ASN A 107 -18.52 5.72 -21.65
C ASN A 107 -18.97 4.72 -22.75
N THR A 108 -19.86 3.77 -22.46
CA THR A 108 -20.26 2.70 -23.38
C THR A 108 -20.72 3.21 -24.74
N VAL A 109 -21.59 4.22 -24.77
CA VAL A 109 -22.11 4.82 -26.04
C VAL A 109 -21.01 5.55 -26.78
N HIS A 110 -20.12 6.25 -26.09
CA HIS A 110 -18.97 6.94 -26.66
C HIS A 110 -18.02 5.95 -27.34
N TYR A 111 -17.72 4.83 -26.69
CA TYR A 111 -16.86 3.79 -27.22
C TYR A 111 -17.43 3.10 -28.45
N ARG A 112 -18.72 2.80 -28.45
CA ARG A 112 -19.40 2.20 -29.62
C ARG A 112 -19.35 3.10 -30.85
N ARG A 113 -19.45 4.42 -30.67
CA ARG A 113 -19.37 5.40 -31.78
C ARG A 113 -17.95 5.53 -32.35
N ARG A 114 -16.92 5.22 -31.59
CA ARG A 114 -15.51 5.33 -31.98
C ARG A 114 -14.83 3.98 -32.21
N LYS A 115 -15.58 2.91 -32.35
CA LYS A 115 -15.06 1.57 -32.58
C LYS A 115 -14.07 1.56 -33.73
N GLY A 116 -12.89 0.94 -33.54
CA GLY A 116 -11.82 0.88 -34.54
C GLY A 116 -10.84 2.06 -34.53
N ALA A 117 -10.98 3.04 -33.61
CA ALA A 117 -10.02 4.13 -33.47
C ALA A 117 -8.97 3.79 -32.42
N LEU A 118 -7.68 4.03 -32.73
CA LEU A 118 -6.57 3.75 -31.82
C LEU A 118 -6.65 4.51 -30.50
N ALA A 119 -7.01 5.80 -30.56
CA ALA A 119 -7.14 6.64 -29.35
C ALA A 119 -8.14 6.07 -28.34
N LEU A 120 -9.20 5.39 -28.82
CA LEU A 120 -10.15 4.70 -28.00
C LEU A 120 -9.53 3.59 -27.16
N LEU A 121 -8.57 2.84 -27.70
CA LEU A 121 -8.00 1.67 -27.02
C LEU A 121 -7.25 2.05 -25.74
N GLY A 122 -6.60 3.21 -25.73
CA GLY A 122 -5.95 3.74 -24.52
C GLY A 122 -6.98 4.16 -23.44
N ASP A 123 -8.04 4.85 -23.87
CA ASP A 123 -9.13 5.26 -22.95
C ASP A 123 -9.88 4.05 -22.39
N LEU A 124 -10.21 3.08 -23.26
CA LEU A 124 -10.82 1.82 -22.87
C LEU A 124 -9.95 1.05 -21.86
N GLY A 125 -8.64 0.96 -22.14
CA GLY A 125 -7.68 0.33 -21.23
C GLY A 125 -7.74 0.93 -19.85
N ARG A 126 -7.70 2.26 -19.75
CA ARG A 126 -7.79 2.98 -18.49
C ARG A 126 -9.12 2.78 -17.76
N ASP A 127 -10.24 2.82 -18.48
CA ASP A 127 -11.56 2.79 -17.86
C ASP A 127 -11.97 1.37 -17.43
N VAL A 128 -11.49 0.33 -18.14
CA VAL A 128 -11.70 -1.09 -17.77
C VAL A 128 -10.82 -1.50 -16.60
N THR A 129 -9.52 -1.15 -16.66
CA THR A 129 -8.56 -1.63 -15.66
C THR A 129 -8.34 -0.66 -14.50
N GLY A 130 -8.69 0.61 -14.64
CA GLY A 130 -8.29 1.65 -13.70
C GLY A 130 -6.82 2.02 -13.76
N TRP A 131 -6.01 1.35 -14.55
CA TRP A 131 -4.60 1.66 -14.77
C TRP A 131 -4.42 2.70 -15.86
N PRO A 132 -3.43 3.59 -15.75
CA PRO A 132 -3.00 4.39 -16.89
C PRO A 132 -2.66 3.48 -18.06
N ALA A 133 -3.16 3.80 -19.24
CA ALA A 133 -2.97 2.97 -20.44
C ALA A 133 -2.63 3.83 -21.65
N ARG A 134 -1.75 3.31 -22.52
CA ARG A 134 -1.37 3.93 -23.79
C ARG A 134 -1.36 2.92 -24.92
N ALA A 135 -2.05 3.22 -26.01
CA ALA A 135 -2.03 2.43 -27.23
C ALA A 135 -0.91 2.90 -28.15
N VAL A 136 -0.14 1.97 -28.69
CA VAL A 136 0.96 2.22 -29.65
C VAL A 136 0.79 1.31 -30.86
N GLU A 137 0.79 1.92 -32.04
CA GLU A 137 0.81 1.19 -33.34
C GLU A 137 2.27 0.89 -33.70
N PHE A 138 2.64 -0.36 -33.67
CA PHE A 138 4.04 -0.75 -33.93
C PHE A 138 4.48 -0.59 -35.39
N TYR A 139 3.55 -0.53 -36.35
CA TYR A 139 3.93 -0.26 -37.73
C TYR A 139 4.66 1.08 -37.85
N ARG A 140 4.40 2.06 -37.00
CA ARG A 140 5.08 3.37 -36.99
C ARG A 140 6.52 3.28 -36.54
N LEU A 141 6.91 2.19 -35.91
CA LEU A 141 8.29 1.94 -35.47
C LEU A 141 9.08 1.11 -36.48
N LEU A 142 8.48 0.65 -37.59
CA LEU A 142 9.19 -0.13 -38.57
C LEU A 142 10.20 0.73 -39.34
N GLY A 143 11.39 0.20 -39.53
CA GLY A 143 12.43 0.81 -40.36
C GLY A 143 12.01 0.86 -41.82
N TRP A 144 12.23 1.98 -42.46
CA TRP A 144 11.93 2.20 -43.90
C TRP A 144 13.21 2.45 -44.66
N ASN A 145 13.51 1.57 -45.58
CA ASN A 145 14.61 1.76 -46.51
C ASN A 145 14.18 2.61 -47.70
N GLN A 146 15.04 3.55 -48.07
CA GLN A 146 14.83 4.40 -49.26
C GLN A 146 15.21 3.66 -50.53
N ASN A 147 14.41 3.78 -51.58
CA ASN A 147 14.78 3.36 -52.88
C ASN A 147 15.56 4.50 -53.56
N ILE A 148 16.75 4.22 -54.08
CA ILE A 148 17.63 5.23 -54.70
C ILE A 148 16.91 5.97 -55.83
N ASN A 149 16.05 5.30 -56.60
CA ASN A 149 15.31 5.88 -57.72
C ASN A 149 14.09 6.73 -57.30
N HIS A 150 13.64 6.59 -56.03
CA HIS A 150 12.48 7.31 -55.50
C HIS A 150 12.73 7.69 -54.03
N PRO A 151 13.65 8.61 -53.75
CA PRO A 151 13.95 9.02 -52.39
C PRO A 151 12.81 9.86 -51.82
N HIS A 152 12.27 9.43 -50.64
CA HIS A 152 11.31 10.16 -49.83
C HIS A 152 11.94 10.50 -48.52
N LEU A 153 12.74 11.55 -48.47
CA LEU A 153 13.50 11.94 -47.27
C LEU A 153 12.60 12.28 -46.05
N ASP A 154 11.39 12.72 -46.31
CA ASP A 154 10.34 13.00 -45.34
C ASP A 154 9.79 11.74 -44.65
N ARG A 155 9.99 10.57 -45.28
CA ARG A 155 9.50 9.27 -44.77
C ARG A 155 10.60 8.33 -44.32
N ALA A 156 11.86 8.77 -44.37
CA ALA A 156 12.97 7.93 -43.92
C ALA A 156 12.85 7.66 -42.42
N HIS A 157 12.85 6.38 -42.02
CA HIS A 157 12.85 5.95 -40.66
C HIS A 157 13.97 4.93 -40.44
N VAL A 158 15.10 5.43 -39.93
CA VAL A 158 16.33 4.65 -39.71
C VAL A 158 16.83 4.89 -38.28
N VAL A 159 17.62 3.98 -37.77
CA VAL A 159 18.22 4.11 -36.44
C VAL A 159 19.31 5.18 -36.47
N ASP A 160 19.20 6.17 -35.60
CA ASP A 160 20.25 7.12 -35.29
C ASP A 160 20.76 6.92 -33.86
N ILE A 161 21.89 6.22 -33.73
CA ILE A 161 22.50 5.87 -32.43
C ILE A 161 23.09 7.07 -31.68
N ARG A 162 23.19 8.24 -32.32
CA ARG A 162 23.67 9.48 -31.65
C ARG A 162 22.61 10.14 -30.82
N GLN A 163 21.33 9.74 -30.96
CA GLN A 163 20.22 10.31 -30.23
C GLN A 163 19.97 9.51 -28.93
N MET A 164 20.79 9.75 -27.89
CA MET A 164 20.70 9.07 -26.60
C MET A 164 19.29 9.12 -25.97
N GLN A 165 18.58 10.22 -26.12
CA GLN A 165 17.22 10.37 -25.61
C GLN A 165 16.24 9.35 -26.20
N LYS A 166 16.42 8.98 -27.47
CA LYS A 166 15.60 7.95 -28.11
C LYS A 166 16.02 6.54 -27.68
N LEU A 167 17.33 6.30 -27.53
CA LEU A 167 17.86 5.02 -27.08
C LEU A 167 17.40 4.69 -25.66
N ASP A 168 17.34 5.71 -24.79
CA ASP A 168 16.87 5.57 -23.42
C ASP A 168 15.40 5.12 -23.33
N LEU A 169 14.58 5.35 -24.37
CA LEU A 169 13.17 4.98 -24.44
C LEU A 169 12.93 3.66 -25.18
N LEU A 170 14.00 2.96 -25.59
CA LEU A 170 13.93 1.72 -26.36
C LEU A 170 13.02 0.70 -25.69
N ASP A 171 12.24 -0.01 -26.51
CA ASP A 171 11.29 -1.05 -26.06
C ASP A 171 10.18 -0.56 -25.08
N GLY A 172 10.12 0.72 -24.80
CA GLY A 172 9.12 1.33 -23.93
C GLY A 172 7.87 1.85 -24.67
N PRO A 173 6.90 2.36 -23.92
CA PRO A 173 5.69 2.95 -24.50
C PRO A 173 5.94 4.23 -25.30
N PHE A 174 7.12 4.84 -25.18
CA PHE A 174 7.53 6.07 -25.84
C PHE A 174 8.68 5.86 -26.84
N ASP A 175 8.94 4.61 -27.19
CA ASP A 175 9.93 4.24 -28.19
C ASP A 175 9.63 4.92 -29.55
N ARG A 176 10.71 5.38 -30.21
CA ARG A 176 10.67 6.05 -31.52
C ARG A 176 11.81 5.60 -32.43
N ILE A 177 12.51 4.55 -32.04
CA ILE A 177 13.60 4.00 -32.80
C ILE A 177 13.04 3.12 -33.93
N ALA A 178 13.70 3.05 -35.04
CA ALA A 178 13.35 2.14 -36.12
C ALA A 178 13.68 0.69 -35.72
N HIS A 179 12.72 -0.19 -35.85
CA HIS A 179 12.83 -1.62 -35.57
C HIS A 179 12.69 -2.46 -36.86
N CYS A 180 13.26 -3.64 -36.85
CA CYS A 180 12.98 -4.67 -37.85
C CYS A 180 11.60 -5.27 -37.63
N VAL A 181 11.02 -5.84 -38.68
CA VAL A 181 9.76 -6.59 -38.60
C VAL A 181 9.93 -7.85 -37.77
N ASP A 182 9.10 -8.04 -36.80
CA ASP A 182 8.98 -9.27 -36.01
C ASP A 182 7.72 -10.02 -36.48
N VAL A 183 7.91 -11.17 -37.10
CA VAL A 183 6.83 -11.98 -37.68
C VAL A 183 6.00 -12.75 -36.62
N ARG A 184 6.46 -12.79 -35.36
CA ARG A 184 5.73 -13.39 -34.28
C ARG A 184 4.52 -12.54 -33.94
N ARG A 185 3.41 -13.19 -33.50
CA ARG A 185 2.22 -12.45 -33.11
C ARG A 185 2.38 -11.81 -31.72
N ILE A 186 1.90 -10.62 -31.56
CA ILE A 186 1.94 -9.89 -30.28
C ILE A 186 1.02 -10.50 -29.22
N ASN A 187 -0.03 -11.20 -29.62
CA ASN A 187 -1.00 -11.86 -28.73
C ASN A 187 -0.69 -13.32 -28.47
N SER A 188 0.48 -13.83 -28.93
CA SER A 188 0.91 -15.21 -28.63
C SER A 188 1.25 -15.38 -27.16
N ALA A 189 0.81 -16.48 -26.56
CA ALA A 189 1.15 -16.83 -25.17
C ALA A 189 2.61 -17.28 -25.02
N ASP A 190 3.17 -17.95 -26.07
CA ASP A 190 4.47 -18.61 -25.96
C ASP A 190 5.62 -17.78 -26.53
N THR A 191 5.36 -17.04 -27.61
CA THR A 191 6.40 -16.30 -28.35
C THR A 191 5.89 -14.91 -28.72
N CYS A 192 5.86 -13.99 -27.76
CA CYS A 192 5.41 -12.62 -28.02
C CYS A 192 6.31 -11.92 -29.03
N GLY A 193 5.72 -11.56 -30.18
CA GLY A 193 6.30 -10.60 -31.10
C GLY A 193 5.94 -9.18 -30.70
N ARG A 194 6.57 -8.18 -31.29
CA ARG A 194 6.25 -6.78 -30.94
C ARG A 194 6.03 -5.94 -32.19
N THR A 195 7.04 -5.72 -32.97
CA THR A 195 7.06 -4.78 -34.08
C THR A 195 6.64 -5.43 -35.39
N ASN A 196 5.35 -5.32 -35.74
CA ASN A 196 4.81 -5.78 -37.00
C ASN A 196 3.70 -4.82 -37.49
N ILE A 197 3.34 -4.92 -38.77
CA ILE A 197 2.30 -4.09 -39.42
C ILE A 197 0.96 -4.18 -38.70
N PRO A 198 0.41 -5.39 -38.38
CA PRO A 198 -0.88 -5.51 -37.68
C PRO A 198 -0.79 -5.30 -36.20
N SER A 199 0.41 -5.16 -35.61
CA SER A 199 0.59 -5.18 -34.17
C SER A 199 0.27 -3.84 -33.51
N VAL A 200 -0.57 -3.89 -32.48
CA VAL A 200 -0.90 -2.78 -31.60
C VAL A 200 -0.60 -3.19 -30.16
N GLY A 201 0.25 -2.44 -29.48
CA GLY A 201 0.55 -2.66 -28.05
C GLY A 201 -0.28 -1.74 -27.16
N ILE A 202 -0.89 -2.30 -26.14
CA ILE A 202 -1.51 -1.53 -25.05
C ILE A 202 -0.56 -1.61 -23.87
N PHE A 203 0.17 -0.53 -23.64
CA PHE A 203 1.00 -0.39 -22.44
C PHE A 203 0.15 0.02 -21.26
N VAL A 204 0.30 -0.68 -20.13
CA VAL A 204 -0.39 -0.38 -18.87
C VAL A 204 0.61 -0.20 -17.74
N TRP A 205 0.31 0.72 -16.82
CA TRP A 205 1.13 0.98 -15.65
C TRP A 205 0.44 0.42 -14.41
N ARG A 206 0.98 -0.65 -13.84
CA ARG A 206 0.45 -1.28 -12.62
C ARG A 206 0.89 -0.54 -11.35
N LEU A 207 2.06 0.10 -11.36
CA LEU A 207 2.56 0.88 -10.23
C LEU A 207 1.87 2.25 -10.16
N GLY A 208 1.52 2.64 -8.92
CA GLY A 208 1.11 3.99 -8.58
C GLY A 208 2.31 4.88 -8.28
N SER A 209 2.11 6.21 -8.32
CA SER A 209 3.08 7.22 -7.93
C SER A 209 2.61 7.88 -6.64
N TYR A 210 3.29 7.60 -5.53
CA TYR A 210 2.95 8.06 -4.18
C TYR A 210 3.81 9.26 -3.78
N SER A 211 3.20 10.26 -3.16
CA SER A 211 3.92 11.44 -2.66
C SER A 211 4.59 11.19 -1.31
N VAL A 212 5.67 11.92 -1.10
CA VAL A 212 6.31 12.15 0.19
C VAL A 212 6.62 13.63 0.27
N THR A 213 5.99 14.33 1.21
CA THR A 213 5.97 15.79 1.24
C THR A 213 6.81 16.34 2.38
N MET A 214 7.78 17.21 2.06
CA MET A 214 8.58 17.98 3.03
C MET A 214 9.28 17.15 4.11
N THR A 215 9.71 15.93 3.77
CA THR A 215 10.46 15.05 4.66
C THR A 215 11.96 15.43 4.69
N PRO A 216 12.68 15.22 5.80
CA PRO A 216 14.13 15.31 5.79
C PRO A 216 14.77 14.30 4.83
N ALA A 217 15.80 14.72 4.10
CA ALA A 217 16.66 13.83 3.32
C ALA A 217 17.64 13.11 4.26
N ALA A 218 17.95 11.86 3.97
CA ALA A 218 18.95 11.12 4.73
C ALA A 218 20.37 11.54 4.29
N GLY A 219 21.24 11.89 5.26
CA GLY A 219 22.66 12.12 4.98
C GLY A 219 23.39 10.80 4.78
N GLU A 220 24.29 10.77 3.80
CA GLU A 220 25.15 9.61 3.53
C GLU A 220 26.54 9.83 4.19
N GLU A 221 26.69 9.28 5.40
CA GLU A 221 27.89 9.52 6.22
C GLU A 221 29.17 9.01 5.55
N ALA A 222 29.10 7.88 4.85
CA ALA A 222 30.26 7.27 4.18
C ALA A 222 30.78 8.12 3.01
N ALA A 223 29.86 8.82 2.31
CA ALA A 223 30.21 9.69 1.18
C ALA A 223 30.53 11.14 1.59
N GLY A 224 30.13 11.54 2.80
CA GLY A 224 30.44 12.84 3.39
C GLY A 224 29.23 13.73 3.65
N PRO A 225 29.41 14.83 4.43
CA PRO A 225 28.31 15.69 4.90
C PRO A 225 27.60 16.51 3.80
N HIS A 226 28.03 16.36 2.56
CA HIS A 226 27.47 17.03 1.40
C HIS A 226 26.62 16.09 0.51
N CYS A 227 26.50 14.81 0.89
CA CYS A 227 25.79 13.76 0.17
C CYS A 227 24.50 13.36 0.89
N PHE A 228 23.38 13.29 0.15
CA PHE A 228 22.07 12.99 0.71
C PHE A 228 21.27 12.09 -0.22
N ASN A 229 20.40 11.26 0.37
CA ASN A 229 19.39 10.48 -0.33
C ASN A 229 17.99 11.09 -0.13
N PHE A 230 17.13 11.02 -1.14
CA PHE A 230 15.72 11.42 -1.02
C PHE A 230 14.99 10.55 -0.01
N SER A 231 15.28 9.25 -0.01
CA SER A 231 14.69 8.32 0.97
C SER A 231 15.23 8.61 2.37
N ILE A 232 14.32 8.72 3.33
CA ILE A 232 14.69 8.90 4.76
C ILE A 232 15.48 7.70 5.33
N LEU A 233 15.38 6.55 4.70
CA LEU A 233 16.11 5.34 5.08
C LEU A 233 17.56 5.30 4.56
N GLY A 234 17.97 6.27 3.73
CA GLY A 234 19.32 6.31 3.16
C GLY A 234 19.54 5.38 1.96
N GLN A 235 18.52 4.65 1.52
CA GLN A 235 18.62 3.74 0.38
C GLN A 235 18.47 4.45 -0.96
N ASP A 236 19.06 3.87 -2.00
CA ASP A 236 18.79 4.26 -3.38
C ASP A 236 17.37 3.88 -3.79
N ALA A 237 16.62 4.83 -4.30
CA ALA A 237 15.28 4.61 -4.81
C ALA A 237 15.00 5.55 -6.00
N PRO A 238 14.48 5.04 -7.13
CA PRO A 238 14.18 5.87 -8.27
C PRO A 238 13.03 6.85 -7.94
N LEU A 239 13.19 8.08 -8.39
CA LEU A 239 12.13 9.09 -8.30
C LEU A 239 11.09 8.86 -9.38
N PHE A 240 9.80 9.01 -9.03
CA PHE A 240 8.68 8.79 -9.92
C PHE A 240 8.07 10.10 -10.40
N ILE A 241 7.49 10.04 -11.60
CA ILE A 241 6.76 11.15 -12.22
C ILE A 241 5.47 11.39 -11.45
N ALA A 242 5.16 12.67 -11.15
CA ALA A 242 3.83 13.09 -10.73
C ALA A 242 2.91 13.14 -11.96
N PRO A 243 1.92 12.22 -12.11
CA PRO A 243 1.04 12.26 -13.27
C PRO A 243 0.28 13.59 -13.33
N GLY A 244 0.54 14.39 -14.37
CA GLY A 244 -0.09 15.68 -14.55
C GLY A 244 -1.58 15.55 -14.88
N ARG A 245 -2.43 16.46 -14.35
CA ARG A 245 -3.85 16.58 -14.73
C ARG A 245 -4.06 17.33 -16.05
N GLY A 246 -2.99 17.69 -16.75
CA GLY A 246 -3.08 18.43 -18.02
C GLY A 246 -3.44 17.56 -19.22
N PRO A 247 -4.01 18.15 -20.29
CA PRO A 247 -4.17 17.46 -21.57
C PRO A 247 -2.81 16.95 -22.02
N ALA A 248 -2.78 15.75 -22.60
CA ALA A 248 -1.55 15.15 -23.14
C ALA A 248 -0.85 16.19 -24.02
N ALA A 249 0.23 16.78 -23.54
CA ALA A 249 0.93 17.81 -24.26
C ALA A 249 1.41 17.21 -25.58
N THR A 250 0.94 17.79 -26.68
CA THR A 250 1.37 17.45 -28.04
C THR A 250 2.80 17.94 -28.23
N GLY A 251 3.78 17.05 -28.07
CA GLY A 251 5.19 17.37 -28.25
C GLY A 251 6.10 16.23 -27.80
N ASP A 252 7.32 16.22 -28.34
CA ASP A 252 8.33 15.21 -28.03
C ASP A 252 8.68 15.18 -26.53
N GLY A 253 8.37 14.07 -25.87
CA GLY A 253 8.64 13.84 -24.42
C GLY A 253 7.59 14.34 -23.44
N ALA A 254 6.67 15.25 -23.81
CA ALA A 254 5.62 15.74 -22.94
C ALA A 254 4.56 14.68 -22.60
N GLY A 255 4.39 13.67 -23.45
CA GLY A 255 3.45 12.58 -23.21
C GLY A 255 3.85 11.63 -22.08
N ALA A 256 5.13 11.50 -21.76
CA ALA A 256 5.61 10.62 -20.68
C ALA A 256 5.20 11.11 -19.29
N ILE A 257 5.07 12.41 -19.09
CA ILE A 257 4.70 13.02 -17.79
C ILE A 257 3.25 12.71 -17.38
N ALA A 258 2.42 12.27 -18.32
CA ALA A 258 1.04 11.89 -18.02
C ALA A 258 0.91 10.52 -17.32
N TYR A 259 2.00 9.76 -17.24
CA TYR A 259 2.02 8.39 -16.74
C TYR A 259 2.95 8.23 -15.53
N PRO A 260 2.60 7.41 -14.54
CA PRO A 260 3.48 7.12 -13.43
C PRO A 260 4.64 6.24 -13.92
N GLY A 261 5.85 6.72 -13.78
CA GLY A 261 7.04 5.97 -14.17
C GLY A 261 8.29 6.59 -13.56
N GLU A 262 9.38 5.88 -13.63
CA GLU A 262 10.68 6.34 -13.14
C GLU A 262 11.18 7.52 -13.96
N ILE A 263 11.78 8.50 -13.29
CA ILE A 263 12.40 9.65 -13.93
C ILE A 263 13.81 9.24 -14.39
N ARG A 264 14.02 9.27 -15.71
CA ARG A 264 15.32 8.92 -16.30
C ARG A 264 16.25 10.12 -16.33
N ARG A 265 17.56 9.92 -16.12
CA ARG A 265 18.56 11.00 -16.13
C ARG A 265 18.52 11.81 -17.42
N VAL A 266 18.50 11.13 -18.59
CA VAL A 266 18.48 11.79 -19.91
C VAL A 266 17.21 12.63 -20.09
N ALA A 267 16.07 12.17 -19.62
CA ALA A 267 14.82 12.92 -19.70
C ALA A 267 14.83 14.14 -18.75
N PHE A 268 15.41 14.01 -17.58
CA PHE A 268 15.59 15.10 -16.63
C PHE A 268 16.58 16.14 -17.14
N ASP A 269 17.71 15.73 -17.73
CA ASP A 269 18.70 16.64 -18.33
C ASP A 269 18.11 17.44 -19.51
N ALA A 270 17.32 16.77 -20.35
CA ALA A 270 16.71 17.43 -21.51
C ALA A 270 15.66 18.49 -21.14
N ARG A 271 14.86 18.27 -20.09
CA ARG A 271 13.75 19.15 -19.68
C ARG A 271 13.53 19.13 -18.17
N PRO A 272 14.44 19.69 -17.40
CA PRO A 272 14.36 19.64 -15.93
C PRO A 272 13.12 20.38 -15.38
N GLU A 273 12.62 21.39 -16.10
CA GLU A 273 11.42 22.17 -15.71
C GLU A 273 10.13 21.34 -15.65
N LEU A 274 10.11 20.18 -16.29
CA LEU A 274 8.95 19.30 -16.26
C LEU A 274 8.88 18.46 -14.99
N TYR A 275 10.01 18.22 -14.35
CA TYR A 275 10.14 17.29 -13.20
C TYR A 275 10.42 17.97 -11.88
N TYR A 276 11.17 19.10 -11.88
CA TYR A 276 11.62 19.77 -10.68
C TYR A 276 10.77 21.01 -10.34
N GLY A 277 10.38 21.14 -9.08
CA GLY A 277 9.63 22.28 -8.55
C GLY A 277 8.62 21.86 -7.47
N ALA A 278 8.10 22.84 -6.70
CA ALA A 278 7.18 22.58 -5.58
C ALA A 278 5.93 21.78 -5.98
N ASP A 279 5.36 22.05 -7.17
CA ASP A 279 4.17 21.39 -7.71
C ASP A 279 4.50 20.33 -8.76
N ARG A 280 5.75 19.89 -8.80
CA ARG A 280 6.25 18.89 -9.77
C ARG A 280 6.51 17.54 -9.11
N SER A 281 7.31 16.72 -9.79
CA SER A 281 7.61 15.36 -9.32
C SER A 281 8.48 15.35 -8.08
N PHE A 282 9.44 16.27 -7.99
CA PHE A 282 10.31 16.40 -6.82
C PHE A 282 10.86 17.81 -6.67
N ALA A 283 11.28 18.15 -5.44
CA ALA A 283 11.91 19.42 -5.12
C ALA A 283 12.81 19.27 -3.87
N VAL A 284 13.80 20.14 -3.74
CA VAL A 284 14.77 20.16 -2.64
C VAL A 284 14.80 21.53 -1.98
N TRP A 285 14.76 21.53 -0.65
CA TRP A 285 14.91 22.72 0.20
C TRP A 285 16.14 22.56 1.09
N ALA A 286 16.95 23.60 1.23
CA ALA A 286 18.06 23.63 2.15
C ALA A 286 18.02 24.95 2.94
N GLU A 287 17.81 24.83 4.25
CA GLU A 287 17.62 26.00 5.12
C GLU A 287 18.92 26.78 5.28
N ASP A 288 18.84 28.12 5.02
CA ASP A 288 19.98 29.07 5.08
C ASP A 288 21.20 28.64 4.22
N TRP A 289 20.99 27.87 3.16
CA TRP A 289 22.07 27.46 2.28
C TRP A 289 22.26 28.43 1.12
N ALA A 290 23.51 28.85 0.89
CA ALA A 290 23.91 29.71 -0.24
C ALA A 290 23.12 31.04 -0.39
N GLY A 291 22.35 31.44 0.63
CA GLY A 291 21.54 32.66 0.64
C GLY A 291 20.18 32.49 -0.07
N PHE A 292 19.74 31.27 -0.33
CA PHE A 292 18.42 31.01 -0.87
C PHE A 292 17.34 31.07 0.22
N ASP A 293 16.10 31.42 -0.19
CA ASP A 293 14.94 31.46 0.69
C ASP A 293 14.57 30.06 1.18
N SER A 294 14.46 29.89 2.49
CA SER A 294 14.09 28.61 3.12
C SER A 294 12.62 28.18 2.85
N ALA A 295 11.77 29.13 2.44
CA ALA A 295 10.37 28.85 2.13
C ALA A 295 10.17 28.31 0.70
N ALA A 296 11.10 28.58 -0.21
CA ALA A 296 11.06 28.12 -1.59
C ALA A 296 12.06 26.98 -1.86
N PRO A 297 11.80 26.08 -2.81
CA PRO A 297 12.79 25.11 -3.22
C PRO A 297 14.00 25.78 -3.86
N ILE A 298 15.17 25.12 -3.84
CA ILE A 298 16.36 25.61 -4.53
C ILE A 298 16.00 25.91 -5.99
N PRO A 299 16.36 27.09 -6.53
CA PRO A 299 15.97 27.49 -7.88
C PRO A 299 16.47 26.49 -8.95
N LEU A 300 15.65 26.19 -9.95
CA LEU A 300 16.00 25.26 -11.03
C LEU A 300 17.32 25.60 -11.72
N ALA A 301 17.65 26.87 -11.87
CA ALA A 301 18.93 27.33 -12.43
C ALA A 301 20.17 26.82 -11.65
N ASN A 302 19.99 26.39 -10.42
CA ASN A 302 21.04 25.89 -9.54
C ASN A 302 20.99 24.35 -9.37
N VAL A 303 20.20 23.66 -10.19
CA VAL A 303 20.05 22.20 -10.18
C VAL A 303 20.73 21.62 -11.41
N ILE A 304 21.60 20.65 -11.20
CA ILE A 304 22.35 19.97 -12.28
C ILE A 304 21.98 18.48 -12.29
N PRO A 305 21.38 17.96 -13.35
CA PRO A 305 21.25 16.51 -13.55
C PRO A 305 22.62 15.85 -13.65
N ALA A 306 22.88 14.83 -12.83
CA ALA A 306 24.16 14.14 -12.82
C ALA A 306 24.03 12.66 -12.48
N ASP A 307 25.05 11.87 -12.83
CA ASP A 307 25.21 10.51 -12.36
C ASP A 307 25.96 10.53 -11.02
N LEU A 308 25.28 10.14 -9.95
CA LEU A 308 25.83 10.08 -8.61
C LEU A 308 26.11 8.64 -8.13
N SER A 309 26.21 7.67 -9.05
CA SER A 309 26.43 6.26 -8.69
C SER A 309 27.68 6.02 -7.84
N GLY A 310 28.74 6.77 -8.07
CA GLY A 310 29.99 6.67 -7.27
C GLY A 310 30.23 7.83 -6.32
N TRP A 311 29.30 8.77 -6.16
CA TRP A 311 29.47 10.03 -5.43
C TRP A 311 30.66 10.87 -5.87
N THR A 312 31.14 10.66 -7.10
CA THR A 312 32.34 11.30 -7.64
C THR A 312 32.13 12.67 -8.25
N TYR A 313 30.87 12.97 -8.61
CA TYR A 313 30.54 14.27 -9.21
C TYR A 313 30.45 15.36 -8.13
N VAL A 314 31.24 16.41 -8.28
CA VAL A 314 31.27 17.57 -7.39
C VAL A 314 30.60 18.77 -8.08
N PRO A 315 29.42 19.21 -7.62
CA PRO A 315 28.77 20.38 -8.21
C PRO A 315 29.53 21.69 -7.92
N PRO A 316 29.47 22.67 -8.81
CA PRO A 316 30.05 23.98 -8.58
C PRO A 316 29.36 24.72 -7.41
N ALA A 317 30.01 25.75 -6.89
CA ALA A 317 29.46 26.55 -5.79
C ALA A 317 28.04 27.03 -6.09
N LYS A 318 27.16 26.99 -5.06
CA LYS A 318 25.74 27.33 -5.14
C LYS A 318 24.88 26.46 -6.08
N HIS A 319 25.38 25.33 -6.56
CA HIS A 319 24.60 24.37 -7.33
C HIS A 319 24.49 23.04 -6.59
N ILE A 320 23.42 22.32 -6.84
CA ILE A 320 23.23 20.95 -6.37
C ILE A 320 23.18 20.01 -7.55
N ALA A 321 23.71 18.81 -7.39
CA ALA A 321 23.58 17.73 -8.36
C ALA A 321 22.50 16.76 -7.90
N ILE A 322 21.64 16.33 -8.82
CA ILE A 322 20.56 15.39 -8.53
C ILE A 322 20.59 14.22 -9.51
N ASP A 323 20.55 13.02 -8.98
CA ASP A 323 20.38 11.78 -9.71
C ASP A 323 18.97 11.21 -9.47
N PRO A 324 18.04 11.34 -10.43
CA PRO A 324 16.67 10.87 -10.23
C PRO A 324 16.54 9.34 -10.29
N VAL A 325 17.51 8.63 -10.86
CA VAL A 325 17.49 7.16 -10.98
C VAL A 325 17.86 6.51 -9.66
N LEU A 326 18.81 7.10 -8.94
CA LEU A 326 19.22 6.61 -7.61
C LEU A 326 18.56 7.36 -6.46
N GLY A 327 17.89 8.50 -6.73
CA GLY A 327 17.33 9.35 -5.68
C GLY A 327 18.42 9.97 -4.81
N ARG A 328 19.52 10.43 -5.40
CA ARG A 328 20.67 11.01 -4.70
C ARG A 328 20.81 12.50 -4.94
N ILE A 329 21.33 13.22 -3.94
CA ILE A 329 21.59 14.66 -3.98
C ILE A 329 23.02 14.90 -3.53
N ALA A 330 23.80 15.67 -4.29
CA ALA A 330 25.11 16.11 -3.87
C ALA A 330 25.18 17.65 -3.82
N PHE A 331 25.72 18.17 -2.73
CA PHE A 331 26.04 19.59 -2.55
C PHE A 331 27.55 19.81 -2.81
N PRO A 332 28.02 21.04 -3.03
CA PRO A 332 29.44 21.32 -3.08
C PRO A 332 30.10 20.93 -1.77
N ALA A 333 31.18 20.18 -1.80
CA ALA A 333 31.93 19.78 -0.61
C ALA A 333 32.44 20.99 0.22
N SER A 334 32.66 22.12 -0.45
CA SER A 334 33.04 23.40 0.19
C SER A 334 31.88 24.15 0.87
N GLN A 335 30.63 23.77 0.57
CA GLN A 335 29.41 24.42 1.03
C GLN A 335 28.34 23.39 1.45
N PRO A 336 28.60 22.48 2.41
CA PRO A 336 27.60 21.53 2.87
C PRO A 336 26.45 22.26 3.60
N PRO A 337 25.20 21.78 3.48
CA PRO A 337 24.07 22.35 4.22
C PRO A 337 24.24 22.08 5.72
N ARG A 338 24.06 23.14 6.55
CA ARG A 338 24.30 23.06 8.01
C ARG A 338 23.04 22.79 8.82
N LYS A 339 21.86 23.13 8.29
CA LYS A 339 20.56 23.02 8.99
C LYS A 339 19.69 21.87 8.46
N GLY A 340 20.26 20.98 7.67
CA GLY A 340 19.56 19.86 7.06
C GLY A 340 18.95 20.21 5.70
N VAL A 341 18.54 19.16 5.02
CA VAL A 341 17.91 19.19 3.69
C VAL A 341 16.53 18.59 3.80
N ARG A 342 15.52 19.23 3.20
CA ARG A 342 14.18 18.68 3.08
C ARG A 342 13.87 18.43 1.62
N VAL A 343 13.08 17.41 1.39
CA VAL A 343 12.71 16.97 0.05
C VAL A 343 11.21 16.70 -0.02
N SER A 344 10.66 16.96 -1.17
CA SER A 344 9.38 16.39 -1.60
C SER A 344 9.65 15.59 -2.86
N TYR A 345 9.12 14.38 -2.94
CA TYR A 345 9.35 13.50 -4.08
C TYR A 345 8.20 12.51 -4.23
N ARG A 346 8.30 11.67 -5.26
CA ARG A 346 7.39 10.55 -5.44
C ARG A 346 8.15 9.25 -5.60
N TYR A 347 7.57 8.19 -5.07
CA TYR A 347 8.07 6.81 -5.21
C TYR A 347 7.00 5.94 -5.86
N GLY A 348 7.42 4.84 -6.50
CA GLY A 348 6.53 3.85 -7.08
C GLY A 348 6.15 2.77 -6.10
N PHE A 349 4.87 2.36 -6.07
CA PHE A 349 4.44 1.18 -5.35
C PHE A 349 3.16 0.59 -5.96
N SER A 350 2.86 -0.69 -5.66
CA SER A 350 1.75 -1.41 -6.30
C SER A 350 0.39 -1.14 -5.68
N ALA A 351 0.32 -0.85 -4.36
CA ALA A 351 -0.94 -0.77 -3.60
C ALA A 351 -0.84 0.18 -2.40
N ASP A 352 -2.00 0.51 -1.82
CA ASP A 352 -2.13 1.34 -0.63
C ASP A 352 -1.83 0.51 0.65
N ILE A 353 -0.58 0.10 0.83
CA ILE A 353 -0.09 -0.74 1.92
C ILE A 353 1.06 -0.04 2.63
N GLY A 354 1.13 -0.17 3.97
CA GLY A 354 2.16 0.47 4.78
C GLY A 354 1.91 1.96 5.04
N GLY A 355 2.86 2.65 5.67
CA GLY A 355 2.79 4.10 5.93
C GLY A 355 2.95 4.92 4.65
N GLY A 356 1.93 5.67 4.24
CA GLY A 356 1.94 6.46 3.01
C GLY A 356 0.96 7.63 3.02
N GLU A 357 1.19 8.60 2.12
CA GLU A 357 0.31 9.80 1.95
C GLU A 357 -0.94 9.48 1.10
N TYR A 358 -1.39 8.25 1.02
CA TYR A 358 -2.62 7.88 0.32
C TYR A 358 -3.86 8.06 1.20
N LYS A 359 -5.04 7.99 0.58
CA LYS A 359 -6.31 8.14 1.29
C LYS A 359 -6.65 6.85 2.04
N ARG A 360 -6.81 6.96 3.36
CA ARG A 360 -7.22 5.87 4.25
C ARG A 360 -8.60 6.13 4.83
N GLN A 361 -9.28 5.09 5.25
CA GLN A 361 -10.52 5.21 6.03
C GLN A 361 -10.16 5.40 7.51
N ILE A 362 -10.04 6.66 7.93
CA ILE A 362 -9.77 7.00 9.33
C ILE A 362 -11.10 6.99 10.09
N ALA A 363 -11.20 6.13 11.11
CA ALA A 363 -12.37 6.07 11.96
C ALA A 363 -12.54 7.39 12.73
N LYS A 364 -13.76 7.92 12.73
CA LYS A 364 -14.08 9.07 13.59
C LYS A 364 -14.16 8.59 15.04
N PRO A 365 -13.64 9.37 16.01
CA PRO A 365 -13.82 9.04 17.42
C PRO A 365 -15.32 8.93 17.76
N VAL A 366 -15.72 7.77 18.28
CA VAL A 366 -17.10 7.50 18.66
C VAL A 366 -17.21 7.60 20.17
N ALA A 367 -18.27 8.25 20.66
CA ALA A 367 -18.57 8.31 22.09
C ALA A 367 -18.73 6.89 22.66
N ARG A 368 -18.10 6.63 23.80
CA ARG A 368 -18.21 5.36 24.51
C ARG A 368 -18.26 5.59 26.00
N GLN A 369 -18.74 4.58 26.74
CA GLN A 369 -18.72 4.61 28.18
C GLN A 369 -17.33 4.26 28.71
N VAL A 370 -16.73 5.17 29.43
CA VAL A 370 -15.41 5.03 30.04
C VAL A 370 -15.56 5.02 31.58
N ARG A 371 -14.77 4.19 32.24
CA ARG A 371 -14.68 4.18 33.69
C ARG A 371 -13.82 5.35 34.13
N VAL A 372 -14.41 6.28 34.85
CA VAL A 372 -13.73 7.43 35.44
C VAL A 372 -13.78 7.32 36.96
N PRO A 373 -12.69 7.61 37.67
CA PRO A 373 -12.74 7.64 39.15
C PRO A 373 -13.89 8.53 39.67
N ASP A 374 -14.65 8.03 40.62
CA ASP A 374 -15.74 8.81 41.22
C ASP A 374 -15.14 9.85 42.18
N PRO A 375 -15.28 11.16 41.94
CA PRO A 375 -14.70 12.17 42.78
C PRO A 375 -15.36 12.20 44.20
N ASP A 376 -16.57 11.66 44.32
CA ASP A 376 -17.32 11.66 45.55
C ASP A 376 -17.08 10.41 46.44
N HIS A 377 -16.46 9.35 45.86
CA HIS A 377 -16.21 8.09 46.55
C HIS A 377 -14.82 7.53 46.17
N GLU A 378 -13.84 7.71 47.01
CA GLU A 378 -12.47 7.22 46.84
C GLU A 378 -12.43 5.70 46.60
N GLY A 379 -11.81 5.28 45.46
CA GLY A 379 -11.72 3.88 45.05
C GLY A 379 -12.92 3.33 44.27
N GLN A 380 -13.97 4.13 44.01
CA GLN A 380 -15.08 3.75 43.15
C GLN A 380 -14.95 4.40 41.77
N PHE A 381 -15.56 3.74 40.77
CA PHE A 381 -15.57 4.22 39.37
C PHE A 381 -17.01 4.41 38.91
N LYS A 382 -17.26 5.47 38.19
CA LYS A 382 -18.51 5.70 37.46
C LYS A 382 -18.31 5.60 35.97
N LEU A 383 -19.32 5.12 35.24
CA LEU A 383 -19.35 5.10 33.80
C LEU A 383 -19.79 6.47 33.29
N VAL A 384 -18.92 7.12 32.50
CA VAL A 384 -19.22 8.40 31.86
C VAL A 384 -19.11 8.21 30.35
N GLU A 385 -20.11 8.68 29.62
CA GLU A 385 -20.07 8.68 28.17
C GLU A 385 -19.20 9.85 27.70
N THR A 386 -18.08 9.54 27.07
CA THR A 386 -17.12 10.52 26.58
C THR A 386 -16.73 10.21 25.13
N THR A 387 -16.43 11.25 24.37
CA THR A 387 -15.79 11.12 23.06
C THR A 387 -14.29 11.24 23.24
N PRO A 388 -13.46 10.34 22.67
CA PRO A 388 -12.01 10.42 22.76
C PRO A 388 -11.49 11.79 22.29
N VAL A 389 -10.52 12.34 23.00
CA VAL A 389 -9.91 13.63 22.66
C VAL A 389 -8.83 13.42 21.62
N VAL A 390 -8.79 14.29 20.62
CA VAL A 390 -7.75 14.27 19.59
C VAL A 390 -6.66 15.27 19.95
N TYR A 391 -5.45 14.75 20.22
CA TYR A 391 -4.23 15.53 20.48
C TYR A 391 -3.43 15.62 19.18
N ARG A 392 -3.40 16.79 18.55
CA ARG A 392 -2.71 16.99 17.27
C ARG A 392 -1.27 17.42 17.48
N VAL A 393 -0.36 16.69 16.81
CA VAL A 393 1.11 16.88 16.88
C VAL A 393 1.62 17.36 15.54
N GLY A 394 2.37 18.47 15.53
CA GLY A 394 2.96 19.05 14.33
C GLY A 394 3.50 20.45 14.60
N LYS A 395 4.25 21.02 13.67
CA LYS A 395 4.87 22.34 13.84
C LYS A 395 3.89 23.48 14.06
N ALA A 396 2.71 23.42 13.45
CA ALA A 396 1.66 24.41 13.55
C ALA A 396 0.55 24.00 14.53
N GLU A 397 0.68 22.85 15.18
CA GLU A 397 -0.34 22.29 16.07
C GLU A 397 -0.04 22.60 17.55
N ALA A 398 -0.96 22.20 18.42
CA ALA A 398 -0.86 22.44 19.86
C ALA A 398 0.37 21.77 20.51
N TYR A 399 0.76 20.62 19.98
CA TYR A 399 1.91 19.86 20.46
C TYR A 399 2.93 19.70 19.33
N GLN A 400 4.21 19.91 19.65
CA GLN A 400 5.29 19.75 18.68
C GLN A 400 5.98 18.38 18.77
N ARG A 401 5.83 17.69 19.91
CA ARG A 401 6.40 16.37 20.19
C ARG A 401 5.32 15.39 20.57
N ILE A 402 5.54 14.13 20.21
CA ILE A 402 4.64 13.03 20.58
C ILE A 402 4.60 12.88 22.12
N ALA A 403 5.77 12.96 22.77
CA ALA A 403 5.88 12.88 24.22
C ALA A 403 5.01 13.92 24.95
N ASP A 404 4.97 15.17 24.46
CA ASP A 404 4.16 16.24 25.08
C ASP A 404 2.64 15.95 24.96
N ALA A 405 2.23 15.37 23.83
CA ALA A 405 0.84 14.93 23.62
C ALA A 405 0.46 13.72 24.50
N LEU A 406 1.40 12.77 24.68
CA LEU A 406 1.23 11.65 25.60
C LEU A 406 1.10 12.13 27.05
N ASP A 407 1.93 13.08 27.47
CA ASP A 407 1.86 13.67 28.81
C ASP A 407 0.55 14.43 29.03
N ALA A 408 0.04 15.10 28.00
CA ALA A 408 -1.25 15.78 28.07
C ALA A 408 -2.42 14.76 28.19
N TRP A 409 -2.34 13.66 27.41
CA TRP A 409 -3.31 12.58 27.48
C TRP A 409 -3.29 11.89 28.86
N LYS A 410 -2.11 11.58 29.43
CA LYS A 410 -1.98 10.99 30.77
C LYS A 410 -2.59 11.87 31.87
N LYS A 411 -2.70 13.18 31.67
CA LYS A 411 -3.34 14.11 32.60
C LYS A 411 -4.86 14.21 32.41
N ASP A 412 -5.39 13.68 31.30
CA ASP A 412 -6.84 13.70 31.04
C ASP A 412 -7.50 12.54 31.82
N LEU A 413 -8.46 12.87 32.67
CA LEU A 413 -9.22 11.90 33.51
C LEU A 413 -10.02 10.89 32.67
N ARG A 414 -10.23 11.15 31.37
CA ARG A 414 -10.96 10.25 30.47
C ARG A 414 -10.15 9.08 29.97
N TRP A 415 -8.85 9.15 29.96
CA TRP A 415 -7.89 8.12 29.56
C TRP A 415 -8.06 7.53 28.14
N ASP A 416 -9.07 7.97 27.39
CA ASP A 416 -9.23 7.64 25.99
C ASP A 416 -8.75 8.79 25.12
N GLY A 417 -7.88 8.49 24.18
CA GLY A 417 -7.30 9.53 23.37
C GLY A 417 -6.91 9.06 21.98
N VAL A 418 -6.78 10.04 21.10
CA VAL A 418 -6.22 9.88 19.76
C VAL A 418 -5.07 10.88 19.63
N ILE A 419 -3.87 10.37 19.42
CA ILE A 419 -2.70 11.18 19.09
C ILE A 419 -2.57 11.18 17.58
N GLU A 420 -2.81 12.33 16.95
CA GLU A 420 -2.82 12.48 15.51
C GLU A 420 -1.60 13.28 15.04
N LEU A 421 -0.71 12.63 14.27
CA LEU A 421 0.46 13.26 13.66
C LEU A 421 0.05 13.96 12.36
N ALA A 422 0.09 15.29 12.37
CA ALA A 422 -0.56 16.12 11.35
C ALA A 422 0.25 16.28 10.05
N GLU A 423 1.54 15.96 10.06
CA GLU A 423 2.45 16.22 8.93
C GLU A 423 3.40 15.04 8.65
N SER A 424 3.95 15.00 7.44
CA SER A 424 4.97 14.01 7.02
C SER A 424 6.35 14.35 7.60
N ALA A 425 6.42 14.57 8.92
CA ALA A 425 7.64 14.89 9.64
C ALA A 425 8.33 13.62 10.18
N VAL A 426 9.61 13.78 10.57
CA VAL A 426 10.36 12.75 11.28
C VAL A 426 10.42 13.12 12.76
N PHE A 427 9.87 12.26 13.60
CA PHE A 427 9.89 12.38 15.05
C PHE A 427 11.02 11.51 15.61
N VAL A 428 12.00 12.17 16.23
CA VAL A 428 13.17 11.51 16.81
C VAL A 428 13.09 11.67 18.32
N GLU A 429 12.42 10.73 18.97
CA GLU A 429 12.21 10.77 20.42
C GLU A 429 11.98 9.36 20.98
N PRO A 430 12.44 9.06 22.20
CA PRO A 430 12.10 7.81 22.89
C PRO A 430 10.64 7.85 23.29
N LEU A 431 9.89 6.79 23.00
CA LEU A 431 8.47 6.71 23.25
C LEU A 431 8.16 5.53 24.20
N GLN A 432 7.60 5.86 25.35
CA GLN A 432 7.07 4.89 26.32
C GLN A 432 5.59 5.18 26.54
N ILE A 433 4.75 4.23 26.17
CA ILE A 433 3.30 4.36 26.18
C ILE A 433 2.72 3.33 27.16
N ASP A 434 2.15 3.80 28.27
CA ASP A 434 1.44 2.94 29.20
C ASP A 434 -0.05 3.16 29.02
N VAL A 435 -0.77 2.14 28.56
CA VAL A 435 -2.23 2.19 28.38
C VAL A 435 -2.89 1.55 29.57
N PRO A 436 -3.60 2.33 30.42
CA PRO A 436 -4.27 1.80 31.62
C PRO A 436 -5.39 0.83 31.29
N ASP A 437 -5.77 0.00 32.26
CA ASP A 437 -6.83 -0.99 32.12
C ASP A 437 -8.14 -0.39 31.57
N HIS A 438 -8.74 -1.11 30.61
CA HIS A 438 -10.02 -0.76 29.98
C HIS A 438 -10.05 0.55 29.17
N HIS A 439 -8.88 1.11 28.80
CA HIS A 439 -8.79 2.33 28.02
C HIS A 439 -8.30 2.10 26.59
N THR A 440 -8.53 3.09 25.73
CA THR A 440 -8.09 3.09 24.34
C THR A 440 -7.16 4.25 24.05
N LEU A 441 -6.07 3.94 23.36
CA LEU A 441 -5.20 4.92 22.74
C LEU A 441 -5.01 4.59 21.26
N GLU A 442 -5.22 5.58 20.40
CA GLU A 442 -4.91 5.51 18.98
C GLU A 442 -3.77 6.47 18.66
N LEU A 443 -2.66 5.95 18.16
CA LEU A 443 -1.54 6.74 17.60
C LEU A 443 -1.65 6.64 16.07
N ARG A 444 -1.99 7.76 15.42
CA ARG A 444 -2.28 7.73 13.99
C ARG A 444 -1.70 8.90 13.21
N ALA A 445 -1.51 8.71 11.93
CA ALA A 445 -1.23 9.78 10.98
C ALA A 445 -2.53 10.47 10.56
N ALA A 446 -2.49 11.77 10.34
CA ALA A 446 -3.58 12.50 9.70
C ALA A 446 -3.76 12.05 8.24
N GLN A 447 -4.92 12.37 7.66
CA GLN A 447 -5.21 12.04 6.27
C GLN A 447 -4.21 12.72 5.32
N GLY A 448 -3.51 11.92 4.51
CA GLY A 448 -2.53 12.42 3.54
C GLY A 448 -1.18 12.80 4.19
N ALA A 449 -0.92 12.37 5.42
CA ALA A 449 0.39 12.49 6.07
C ALA A 449 1.09 11.13 6.17
N ARG A 450 2.42 11.14 6.08
CA ARG A 450 3.32 10.00 6.29
C ARG A 450 4.36 10.33 7.36
N PRO A 451 3.98 10.37 8.64
CA PRO A 451 4.93 10.61 9.71
C PRO A 451 5.87 9.41 9.88
N VAL A 452 7.13 9.72 10.19
CA VAL A 452 8.17 8.73 10.47
C VAL A 452 8.60 8.87 11.92
N ILE A 453 8.53 7.78 12.68
CA ILE A 453 9.08 7.69 14.03
C ILE A 453 10.44 7.02 13.89
N ARG A 454 11.50 7.79 14.11
CA ARG A 454 12.88 7.30 14.06
C ARG A 454 13.41 7.09 15.46
N LEU A 455 13.62 5.83 15.81
CA LEU A 455 14.16 5.41 17.10
C LEU A 455 15.69 5.34 17.01
N LEU A 456 16.36 5.90 17.99
CA LEU A 456 17.84 5.95 18.07
C LEU A 456 18.29 5.53 19.46
N ASP A 457 19.54 5.09 19.55
CA ASP A 457 20.21 4.87 20.86
C ASP A 457 20.40 6.22 21.55
N TRP A 458 19.61 6.47 22.59
CA TRP A 458 19.68 7.74 23.32
C TRP A 458 20.58 7.66 24.54
N ARG A 459 20.34 6.67 25.39
CA ARG A 459 21.03 6.46 26.66
C ARG A 459 20.94 4.99 27.05
N ALA A 460 21.94 4.56 27.82
CA ALA A 460 22.01 3.18 28.33
C ALA A 460 20.90 2.82 29.35
N ASP A 461 20.21 3.82 29.90
CA ASP A 461 19.18 3.68 30.93
C ASP A 461 17.74 3.84 30.43
N VAL A 462 17.55 4.07 29.14
CA VAL A 462 16.23 4.25 28.50
C VAL A 462 16.07 3.24 27.38
N PRO A 463 14.93 2.52 27.30
CA PRO A 463 14.64 1.62 26.18
C PRO A 463 14.74 2.35 24.84
N ASP A 464 15.48 1.78 23.90
CA ASP A 464 15.67 2.35 22.56
C ASP A 464 14.49 2.07 21.64
N SER A 465 13.68 1.04 21.94
CA SER A 465 12.47 0.67 21.21
C SER A 465 11.28 1.58 21.56
N LEU A 466 10.29 1.60 20.67
CA LEU A 466 8.97 2.13 21.01
C LEU A 466 8.28 1.11 21.91
N THR A 467 8.20 1.40 23.22
CA THR A 467 7.64 0.47 24.20
C THR A 467 6.18 0.82 24.49
N VAL A 468 5.32 -0.18 24.40
CA VAL A 468 3.88 -0.07 24.75
C VAL A 468 3.54 -1.09 25.82
N THR A 469 3.13 -0.62 27.00
CA THR A 469 2.63 -1.48 28.06
C THR A 469 1.10 -1.47 28.02
N MET A 470 0.49 -2.64 27.84
CA MET A 470 -0.96 -2.79 27.73
C MET A 470 -1.54 -3.39 29.00
N GLY A 471 -2.42 -2.67 29.68
CA GLY A 471 -3.23 -3.18 30.78
C GLY A 471 -4.32 -4.16 30.33
N ALA A 472 -5.14 -4.63 31.26
CA ALA A 472 -6.25 -5.52 30.97
C ALA A 472 -7.40 -4.79 30.24
N GLY A 473 -8.00 -5.42 29.23
CA GLY A 473 -9.13 -4.87 28.47
C GLY A 473 -8.81 -3.58 27.70
N THR A 474 -7.54 -3.36 27.35
CA THR A 474 -7.09 -2.17 26.64
C THR A 474 -7.18 -2.33 25.12
N ARG A 475 -7.25 -1.20 24.43
CA ARG A 475 -7.11 -1.16 22.98
C ARG A 475 -6.04 -0.16 22.57
N PHE A 476 -4.99 -0.66 21.94
CA PHE A 476 -3.96 0.18 21.32
C PHE A 476 -4.00 0.06 19.80
N VAL A 477 -4.01 1.19 19.12
CA VAL A 477 -4.10 1.25 17.63
C VAL A 477 -2.96 2.07 17.10
N MET A 478 -2.21 1.52 16.13
CA MET A 478 -1.27 2.24 15.27
C MET A 478 -1.84 2.32 13.85
N ASP A 479 -1.93 3.52 13.26
CA ASP A 479 -2.51 3.72 11.94
C ASP A 479 -1.71 4.71 11.09
N GLY A 480 -1.19 4.24 9.97
CA GLY A 480 -0.55 5.06 8.94
C GLY A 480 0.86 5.54 9.26
N LEU A 481 1.54 4.89 10.17
CA LEU A 481 2.84 5.28 10.67
C LEU A 481 3.98 4.51 9.97
N MET A 482 5.15 5.14 9.90
CA MET A 482 6.39 4.47 9.57
C MET A 482 7.30 4.49 10.80
N VAL A 483 7.78 3.32 11.24
CA VAL A 483 8.72 3.19 12.36
C VAL A 483 10.02 2.60 11.84
N THR A 484 11.14 3.23 12.20
CA THR A 484 12.50 2.82 11.77
C THR A 484 13.53 3.01 12.89
N GLY A 485 14.62 2.30 12.82
CA GLY A 485 15.76 2.41 13.73
C GLY A 485 15.77 1.41 14.86
N ARG A 486 14.61 0.98 15.37
CA ARG A 486 14.44 -0.05 16.41
C ARG A 486 13.08 -0.73 16.27
N SER A 487 12.86 -1.77 17.07
CA SER A 487 11.60 -2.51 17.17
C SER A 487 10.48 -1.72 17.84
N VAL A 488 9.26 -2.16 17.60
CA VAL A 488 8.10 -1.84 18.43
C VAL A 488 7.91 -2.98 19.41
N GLN A 489 8.05 -2.70 20.70
CA GLN A 489 7.91 -3.67 21.77
C GLN A 489 6.58 -3.47 22.49
N VAL A 490 5.74 -4.50 22.49
CA VAL A 490 4.46 -4.49 23.20
C VAL A 490 4.52 -5.50 24.34
N SER A 491 4.29 -5.03 25.55
CA SER A 491 4.32 -5.86 26.77
C SER A 491 2.99 -5.84 27.52
N GLY A 492 2.70 -6.92 28.22
CA GLY A 492 1.63 -6.99 29.20
C GLY A 492 2.06 -6.39 30.55
N PRO A 493 1.14 -6.29 31.54
CA PRO A 493 1.47 -5.83 32.87
C PRO A 493 2.42 -6.85 33.56
N GLU A 494 3.39 -6.36 34.34
CA GLU A 494 4.37 -7.19 35.05
C GLU A 494 3.76 -8.23 36.01
N GLU A 495 2.64 -7.90 36.64
CA GLU A 495 1.83 -8.86 37.43
C GLU A 495 0.52 -9.18 36.71
N PRO A 496 0.28 -10.45 36.33
CA PRO A 496 -1.01 -10.83 35.77
C PRO A 496 -2.08 -10.65 36.83
N SER A 497 -2.93 -9.63 36.69
CA SER A 497 -4.14 -9.53 37.48
C SER A 497 -4.93 -10.81 37.26
N THR A 498 -5.25 -11.55 38.38
CA THR A 498 -6.03 -12.78 38.31
C THR A 498 -7.37 -12.44 37.63
N PRO A 499 -7.72 -13.04 36.50
CA PRO A 499 -8.98 -12.72 35.85
C PRO A 499 -10.16 -13.03 36.76
N PRO A 500 -11.20 -12.21 36.81
CA PRO A 500 -12.41 -12.51 37.62
C PRO A 500 -12.94 -13.87 37.21
N ALA A 501 -13.34 -14.68 38.23
CA ALA A 501 -13.91 -15.98 38.00
C ALA A 501 -15.13 -15.89 37.06
N GLY A 502 -15.01 -16.45 35.83
CA GLY A 502 -16.05 -16.43 34.79
C GLY A 502 -15.77 -15.54 33.58
N SER A 503 -14.68 -14.75 33.54
CA SER A 503 -14.22 -14.12 32.32
C SER A 503 -13.51 -15.17 31.47
N GLN A 504 -13.75 -15.13 30.16
CA GLN A 504 -12.92 -15.94 29.22
C GLN A 504 -11.45 -15.54 29.37
N PRO A 505 -10.51 -16.49 29.42
CA PRO A 505 -9.11 -16.23 29.71
C PRO A 505 -8.41 -15.38 28.63
N TYR A 506 -9.05 -15.10 27.51
CA TYR A 506 -8.52 -14.27 26.43
C TYR A 506 -9.13 -12.87 26.48
N CYS A 507 -8.37 -12.09 26.97
CA CYS A 507 -8.26 -10.65 26.93
C CYS A 507 -9.25 -9.93 26.02
N ASP A 508 -10.04 -9.11 26.65
CA ASP A 508 -10.69 -7.98 25.98
C ASP A 508 -9.68 -6.97 25.40
N SER A 509 -8.36 -7.21 25.55
CA SER A 509 -7.30 -6.34 25.02
C SER A 509 -7.04 -6.62 23.56
N ILE A 510 -6.86 -5.54 22.76
CA ILE A 510 -6.68 -5.61 21.32
C ILE A 510 -5.54 -4.68 20.88
N LEU A 511 -4.54 -5.24 20.21
CA LEU A 511 -3.51 -4.50 19.46
C LEU A 511 -3.90 -4.46 18.00
N VAL A 512 -4.00 -3.27 17.41
CA VAL A 512 -4.28 -3.09 15.97
C VAL A 512 -3.13 -2.33 15.32
N ILE A 513 -2.56 -2.89 14.26
CA ILE A 513 -1.55 -2.24 13.43
C ILE A 513 -2.09 -2.23 12.00
N ARG A 514 -2.43 -1.04 11.50
CA ARG A 514 -2.99 -0.91 10.16
C ARG A 514 -2.33 0.19 9.36
N HIS A 515 -2.14 -0.05 8.07
CA HIS A 515 -1.45 0.89 7.18
C HIS A 515 -0.11 1.39 7.74
N CYS A 516 0.59 0.54 8.49
CA CYS A 516 1.88 0.87 9.10
C CYS A 516 3.04 0.20 8.36
N THR A 517 4.18 0.84 8.41
CA THR A 517 5.45 0.23 8.01
C THR A 517 6.37 0.16 9.24
N LEU A 518 6.61 -1.04 9.73
CA LEU A 518 7.70 -1.32 10.67
C LEU A 518 8.86 -1.84 9.83
N VAL A 519 9.84 -0.97 9.58
CA VAL A 519 10.86 -1.21 8.53
C VAL A 519 11.58 -2.55 8.75
N PRO A 520 11.58 -3.47 7.77
CA PRO A 520 12.31 -4.71 7.84
C PRO A 520 13.81 -4.48 8.11
N GLY A 521 14.36 -5.13 9.14
CA GLY A 521 15.76 -4.92 9.54
C GLY A 521 16.07 -3.53 10.07
N TRP A 522 15.06 -2.81 10.59
CA TRP A 522 15.12 -1.49 11.22
C TRP A 522 15.52 -0.32 10.35
N GLY A 523 16.23 -0.53 9.28
CA GLY A 523 16.75 0.47 8.35
C GLY A 523 17.40 -0.18 7.14
N MET A 524 17.92 0.64 6.25
CA MET A 524 18.61 0.21 5.03
C MET A 524 19.94 0.95 4.94
N ASN A 525 20.99 0.24 4.55
CA ASN A 525 22.29 0.84 4.28
C ASN A 525 22.41 1.33 2.83
N CYS A 526 23.53 1.98 2.49
CA CYS A 526 23.81 2.50 1.15
C CYS A 526 23.85 1.42 0.04
N ASP A 527 24.05 0.16 0.39
CA ASP A 527 23.98 -0.98 -0.54
C ASP A 527 22.54 -1.50 -0.69
N CYS A 528 21.56 -0.79 -0.15
CA CYS A 528 20.15 -1.19 -0.07
C CYS A 528 19.95 -2.56 0.60
N LYS A 529 20.75 -2.86 1.60
CA LYS A 529 20.62 -4.04 2.45
C LYS A 529 20.09 -3.62 3.82
N PRO A 530 19.31 -4.49 4.48
CA PRO A 530 18.83 -4.23 5.84
C PRO A 530 20.00 -4.00 6.82
N ASP A 531 19.87 -3.01 7.71
CA ASP A 531 20.91 -2.70 8.70
C ASP A 531 21.05 -3.80 9.75
N ARG A 532 19.91 -4.36 10.19
CA ARG A 532 19.79 -5.40 11.20
C ARG A 532 18.83 -6.50 10.76
N PRO A 533 19.24 -7.36 9.82
CA PRO A 533 18.32 -8.35 9.20
C PRO A 533 17.77 -9.38 10.19
N THR A 534 18.51 -9.71 11.27
CA THR A 534 18.10 -10.71 12.26
C THR A 534 17.20 -10.18 13.36
N GLU A 535 17.08 -8.85 13.47
CA GLU A 535 16.35 -8.23 14.57
C GLU A 535 14.85 -8.07 14.21
N PRO A 536 13.95 -8.37 15.16
CA PRO A 536 12.52 -8.24 14.91
C PRO A 536 12.09 -6.78 14.82
N SER A 537 11.10 -6.50 13.97
CA SER A 537 10.46 -5.19 13.89
C SER A 537 9.29 -5.03 14.87
N LEU A 538 8.68 -6.15 15.27
CA LEU A 538 7.62 -6.21 16.26
C LEU A 538 7.94 -7.31 17.29
N GLU A 539 7.99 -6.94 18.56
CA GLU A 539 8.19 -7.84 19.69
C GLU A 539 6.95 -7.85 20.59
N LEU A 540 6.40 -9.01 20.83
CA LEU A 540 5.28 -9.23 21.75
C LEU A 540 5.79 -10.00 22.98
N PHE A 541 5.86 -9.33 24.11
CA PHE A 541 6.44 -9.89 25.32
C PHE A 541 5.38 -10.04 26.41
N GLN A 542 5.02 -11.28 26.74
CA GLN A 542 4.04 -11.63 27.79
C GLN A 542 2.75 -10.80 27.73
N VAL A 543 2.27 -10.53 26.52
CA VAL A 543 1.09 -9.71 26.28
C VAL A 543 -0.14 -10.59 26.00
N ARG A 544 -1.18 -10.44 26.81
CA ARG A 544 -2.45 -11.12 26.62
C ARG A 544 -3.39 -10.26 25.79
N CYS A 545 -3.23 -10.26 24.49
CA CYS A 545 -4.10 -9.50 23.59
C CYS A 545 -4.38 -10.25 22.29
N ARG A 546 -5.45 -9.85 21.63
CA ARG A 546 -5.67 -10.18 20.23
C ARG A 546 -4.88 -9.20 19.37
N VAL A 547 -4.04 -9.70 18.50
CA VAL A 547 -3.25 -8.90 17.57
C VAL A 547 -3.91 -8.90 16.19
N VAL A 548 -4.14 -7.72 15.62
CA VAL A 548 -4.71 -7.54 14.28
C VAL A 548 -3.76 -6.66 13.46
N ILE A 549 -3.26 -7.20 12.35
CA ILE A 549 -2.35 -6.51 11.42
C ILE A 549 -3.02 -6.45 10.06
N GLU A 550 -3.21 -5.23 9.53
CA GLU A 550 -3.93 -5.02 8.28
C GLU A 550 -3.19 -4.02 7.37
N HIS A 551 -3.11 -4.31 6.07
CA HIS A 551 -2.52 -3.42 5.05
C HIS A 551 -1.15 -2.84 5.46
N SER A 552 -0.32 -3.67 6.09
CA SER A 552 0.92 -3.23 6.71
C SER A 552 2.15 -3.95 6.14
N ILE A 553 3.31 -3.32 6.29
CA ILE A 553 4.61 -3.91 5.95
C ILE A 553 5.39 -4.03 7.24
N LEU A 554 5.76 -5.25 7.63
CA LEU A 554 6.53 -5.53 8.82
C LEU A 554 7.78 -6.34 8.47
N GLY A 555 8.83 -6.15 9.25
CA GLY A 555 9.91 -7.12 9.35
C GLY A 555 9.49 -8.35 10.16
N SER A 556 10.44 -9.09 10.71
CA SER A 556 10.15 -10.25 11.55
C SER A 556 9.34 -9.88 12.80
N ILE A 557 8.52 -10.83 13.23
CA ILE A 557 7.67 -10.74 14.43
C ILE A 557 8.14 -11.78 15.43
N GLU A 558 8.56 -11.36 16.60
CA GLU A 558 8.95 -12.24 17.70
C GLU A 558 7.88 -12.23 18.79
N ILE A 559 7.49 -13.44 19.27
CA ILE A 559 6.44 -13.61 20.25
C ILE A 559 6.99 -14.43 21.43
N THR A 560 7.13 -13.78 22.57
CA THR A 560 7.61 -14.38 23.82
C THR A 560 6.47 -14.51 24.82
N GLU A 561 5.99 -15.72 25.07
CA GLU A 561 4.88 -16.02 25.98
C GLU A 561 5.22 -17.18 26.93
N ASP A 562 4.54 -17.25 28.06
CA ASP A 562 4.64 -18.38 29.00
C ASP A 562 3.77 -19.56 28.51
N GLU A 563 4.39 -20.47 27.76
CA GLU A 563 3.72 -21.66 27.17
C GLU A 563 3.07 -22.59 28.20
N VAL A 564 3.48 -22.52 29.48
CA VAL A 564 3.00 -23.41 30.53
C VAL A 564 1.72 -22.88 31.18
N ARG A 565 1.60 -21.57 31.28
CA ARG A 565 0.51 -20.91 32.02
C ARG A 565 -0.54 -20.28 31.14
N GLN A 566 -0.25 -20.10 29.86
CA GLN A 566 -1.08 -19.31 28.95
C GLN A 566 -1.44 -20.11 27.70
N ASP A 567 -2.62 -19.85 27.16
CA ASP A 567 -3.01 -20.33 25.84
C ASP A 567 -2.34 -19.47 24.74
N PRO A 568 -2.14 -20.00 23.52
CA PRO A 568 -1.53 -19.25 22.41
C PRO A 568 -2.30 -17.98 22.08
N ILE A 569 -1.61 -16.85 21.94
CA ILE A 569 -2.25 -15.58 21.58
C ILE A 569 -2.83 -15.62 20.16
N PRO A 570 -4.04 -15.07 19.93
CA PRO A 570 -4.62 -14.99 18.59
C PRO A 570 -4.01 -13.82 17.81
N VAL A 571 -3.35 -14.15 16.69
CA VAL A 571 -2.78 -13.18 15.76
C VAL A 571 -3.48 -13.29 14.41
N CYS A 572 -4.04 -12.20 13.90
CA CYS A 572 -4.70 -12.14 12.60
C CYS A 572 -3.94 -11.14 11.71
N ILE A 573 -3.42 -11.62 10.57
CA ILE A 573 -2.67 -10.83 9.60
C ILE A 573 -3.41 -10.88 8.28
N THR A 574 -3.77 -9.71 7.76
CA THR A 574 -4.50 -9.59 6.49
C THR A 574 -3.86 -8.55 5.58
N ASP A 575 -3.86 -8.81 4.28
CA ASP A 575 -3.44 -7.86 3.23
C ASP A 575 -2.08 -7.20 3.53
N SER A 576 -1.14 -7.99 4.07
CA SER A 576 0.12 -7.48 4.62
C SER A 576 1.34 -8.24 4.11
N ILE A 577 2.49 -7.58 4.20
CA ILE A 577 3.80 -8.17 3.87
C ILE A 577 4.54 -8.37 5.19
N ILE A 578 5.03 -9.60 5.41
CA ILE A 578 5.98 -9.91 6.48
C ILE A 578 7.29 -10.32 5.82
N ASP A 579 8.36 -9.62 6.17
CA ASP A 579 9.66 -9.77 5.51
C ASP A 579 10.77 -9.99 6.54
N ALA A 580 11.33 -11.18 6.58
CA ALA A 580 12.44 -11.52 7.47
C ALA A 580 13.76 -10.83 7.11
N ALA A 581 13.77 -9.98 6.09
CA ALA A 581 14.88 -9.18 5.63
C ALA A 581 16.11 -9.97 5.11
N GLU A 582 16.17 -11.27 5.33
CA GLU A 582 17.21 -12.16 4.80
C GLU A 582 16.64 -13.50 4.32
N PRO A 583 17.25 -14.14 3.32
CA PRO A 583 16.79 -15.42 2.82
C PRO A 583 16.83 -16.52 3.90
N GLY A 584 15.69 -17.17 4.16
CA GLY A 584 15.58 -18.20 5.19
C GLY A 584 15.57 -17.67 6.62
N GLY A 585 15.51 -16.37 6.82
CA GLY A 585 15.31 -15.73 8.13
C GLY A 585 13.92 -16.04 8.71
N MET A 586 13.74 -15.81 10.00
CA MET A 586 12.47 -16.02 10.69
C MET A 586 11.52 -14.85 10.43
N ALA A 587 10.37 -15.12 9.80
CA ALA A 587 9.33 -14.12 9.60
C ALA A 587 8.41 -14.01 10.83
N ILE A 588 8.03 -15.16 11.41
CA ILE A 588 7.23 -15.22 12.65
C ILE A 588 7.80 -16.36 13.50
N SER A 589 8.32 -16.04 14.69
CA SER A 589 8.89 -17.05 15.59
C SER A 589 8.80 -16.60 17.05
N GLY A 590 9.12 -17.49 17.96
CA GLY A 590 9.52 -17.18 19.31
C GLY A 590 11.03 -16.90 19.41
N PRO A 591 11.52 -16.56 20.59
CA PRO A 591 12.96 -16.34 20.83
C PRO A 591 13.82 -17.54 20.37
N GLU A 592 15.02 -17.26 19.87
CA GLU A 592 15.97 -18.28 19.43
C GLU A 592 15.39 -19.21 18.33
N ALA A 593 14.53 -18.68 17.43
CA ALA A 593 13.87 -19.42 16.38
C ALA A 593 13.00 -20.59 16.86
N ARG A 594 12.48 -20.54 18.09
CA ARG A 594 11.49 -21.50 18.59
C ARG A 594 10.10 -21.20 18.02
N PRO A 595 9.19 -22.19 18.04
CA PRO A 595 7.81 -21.91 17.64
C PRO A 595 7.17 -20.80 18.52
N ALA A 596 6.64 -19.76 17.91
CA ALA A 596 5.90 -18.72 18.59
C ALA A 596 4.64 -19.33 19.27
N HIS A 597 4.38 -19.00 20.54
CA HIS A 597 3.19 -19.43 21.25
C HIS A 597 1.96 -18.64 20.81
N ALA A 598 1.59 -18.75 19.54
CA ALA A 598 0.52 -18.03 18.88
C ALA A 598 -0.35 -18.92 17.99
N ALA A 599 -1.63 -18.55 17.87
CA ALA A 599 -2.57 -19.07 16.89
C ALA A 599 -2.70 -18.03 15.75
N VAL A 600 -1.99 -18.27 14.65
CA VAL A 600 -1.81 -17.29 13.58
C VAL A 600 -2.75 -17.54 12.40
N THR A 601 -3.63 -16.59 12.10
CA THR A 601 -4.49 -16.55 10.91
C THR A 601 -3.86 -15.61 9.88
N ILE A 602 -3.66 -16.07 8.65
CA ILE A 602 -2.98 -15.33 7.58
C ILE A 602 -3.86 -15.33 6.33
N LEU A 603 -4.33 -14.15 5.93
CA LEU A 603 -5.24 -14.00 4.79
C LEU A 603 -4.67 -13.00 3.78
N ARG A 604 -4.55 -13.39 2.52
CA ARG A 604 -4.08 -12.51 1.43
C ARG A 604 -2.74 -11.82 1.76
N CYS A 605 -1.80 -12.58 2.27
CA CYS A 605 -0.50 -12.05 2.67
C CYS A 605 0.65 -12.62 1.83
N THR A 606 1.73 -11.87 1.75
CA THR A 606 3.01 -12.36 1.23
C THR A 606 4.01 -12.41 2.38
N VAL A 607 4.56 -13.60 2.63
CA VAL A 607 5.51 -13.83 3.72
C VAL A 607 6.84 -14.27 3.12
N PHE A 608 7.87 -13.44 3.30
CA PHE A 608 9.26 -13.74 3.00
C PHE A 608 9.96 -14.16 4.30
N GLY A 609 10.32 -15.43 4.41
CA GLY A 609 10.94 -16.02 5.58
C GLY A 609 10.15 -17.17 6.17
N VAL A 610 10.76 -17.83 7.14
CA VAL A 610 10.24 -19.03 7.81
C VAL A 610 9.21 -18.62 8.86
N VAL A 611 8.12 -19.38 8.93
CA VAL A 611 7.06 -19.22 9.94
C VAL A 611 7.10 -20.41 10.90
N GLU A 612 7.39 -20.15 12.18
CA GLU A 612 7.42 -21.16 13.27
C GLU A 612 6.36 -20.78 14.31
N VAL A 613 5.21 -21.48 14.34
CA VAL A 613 4.08 -21.12 15.20
C VAL A 613 3.43 -22.32 15.88
N HIS A 614 2.75 -22.08 16.99
CA HIS A 614 2.00 -23.12 17.72
C HIS A 614 0.88 -23.71 16.87
N SER A 615 0.03 -22.89 16.29
CA SER A 615 -1.09 -23.31 15.44
C SER A 615 -1.43 -22.27 14.35
N SER A 616 -2.03 -22.74 13.26
CA SER A 616 -2.55 -21.88 12.20
C SER A 616 -4.01 -22.22 11.91
N PRO A 617 -4.97 -21.53 12.55
CA PRO A 617 -6.40 -21.77 12.36
C PRO A 617 -6.84 -21.65 10.90
N LEU A 618 -6.34 -20.66 10.18
CA LEU A 618 -6.60 -20.47 8.75
C LEU A 618 -5.44 -19.75 8.07
N ALA A 619 -5.00 -20.26 6.94
CA ALA A 619 -4.22 -19.51 5.96
C ALA A 619 -4.90 -19.61 4.59
N GLU A 620 -5.14 -18.45 3.95
CA GLU A 620 -5.89 -18.39 2.71
C GLU A 620 -5.33 -17.34 1.76
N ASN A 621 -5.35 -17.65 0.45
CA ASN A 621 -4.95 -16.75 -0.64
C ASN A 621 -3.57 -16.12 -0.44
N SER A 622 -2.65 -16.83 0.23
CA SER A 622 -1.37 -16.27 0.67
C SER A 622 -0.17 -16.95 0.04
N ILE A 623 0.94 -16.24 -0.06
CA ILE A 623 2.22 -16.76 -0.52
C ILE A 623 3.17 -16.90 0.67
N PHE A 624 3.60 -18.11 0.97
CA PHE A 624 4.70 -18.42 1.87
C PHE A 624 5.94 -18.74 1.04
N TYR A 625 6.86 -17.82 0.94
CA TYR A 625 8.03 -17.99 0.08
C TYR A 625 9.01 -19.04 0.62
N ASP A 626 9.13 -19.13 1.95
CA ASP A 626 9.90 -20.11 2.69
C ASP A 626 8.99 -21.04 3.52
N CYS A 627 9.58 -21.91 4.33
CA CYS A 627 8.82 -22.97 5.01
C CYS A 627 7.91 -22.45 6.14
N VAL A 628 6.80 -23.18 6.31
CA VAL A 628 5.87 -23.01 7.43
C VAL A 628 5.89 -24.23 8.31
N HIS A 629 6.19 -24.07 9.59
CA HIS A 629 6.20 -25.11 10.60
C HIS A 629 5.19 -24.82 11.70
N VAL A 630 4.22 -25.72 11.83
CA VAL A 630 3.15 -25.59 12.82
C VAL A 630 3.25 -26.70 13.86
N GLY A 631 3.28 -26.35 15.12
CA GLY A 631 3.36 -27.30 16.24
C GLY A 631 2.15 -28.23 16.27
N ARG A 632 0.92 -27.69 16.25
CA ARG A 632 -0.35 -28.44 16.25
C ARG A 632 -0.98 -28.53 14.86
N ARG A 633 -0.55 -29.51 14.07
CA ARG A 633 -1.02 -29.75 12.68
C ARG A 633 -2.50 -30.12 12.54
N GLN A 634 -3.14 -30.60 13.60
CA GLN A 634 -4.56 -30.99 13.57
C GLN A 634 -5.52 -29.80 13.71
N ILE A 635 -5.01 -28.64 14.02
CA ILE A 635 -5.81 -27.42 14.16
C ILE A 635 -5.65 -26.58 12.90
N GLY A 636 -6.78 -26.27 12.26
CA GLY A 636 -6.86 -25.36 11.12
C GLY A 636 -6.63 -25.98 9.74
N CYS A 637 -6.52 -25.12 8.75
CA CYS A 637 -6.30 -25.49 7.36
C CYS A 637 -5.57 -24.36 6.59
N MET A 638 -4.91 -24.77 5.50
CA MET A 638 -4.35 -23.85 4.50
C MET A 638 -5.07 -24.10 3.17
N ARG A 639 -5.57 -23.05 2.54
CA ARG A 639 -6.28 -23.16 1.27
C ARG A 639 -5.90 -22.04 0.30
N TYR A 640 -5.79 -22.41 -0.98
CA TYR A 640 -5.41 -21.47 -2.05
C TYR A 640 -4.11 -20.72 -1.77
N CYS A 641 -3.14 -21.40 -1.15
CA CYS A 641 -1.84 -20.82 -0.81
C CYS A 641 -0.72 -21.44 -1.65
N TYR A 642 0.33 -20.67 -1.86
CA TYR A 642 1.62 -21.24 -2.21
C TYR A 642 2.38 -21.59 -0.94
N VAL A 643 2.78 -22.85 -0.79
CA VAL A 643 3.56 -23.35 0.36
C VAL A 643 4.60 -24.34 -0.13
N PRO A 644 5.91 -24.11 0.08
CA PRO A 644 6.96 -25.04 -0.32
C PRO A 644 6.71 -26.45 0.20
N GLN A 645 7.22 -27.45 -0.49
CA GLN A 645 7.15 -28.81 -0.01
C GLN A 645 8.17 -29.06 1.11
N GLY A 646 7.85 -30.02 1.99
CA GLY A 646 8.69 -30.35 3.16
C GLY A 646 8.32 -29.59 4.43
N CYS A 647 7.44 -28.62 4.34
CA CYS A 647 6.95 -27.85 5.48
C CYS A 647 6.00 -28.66 6.37
N ARG A 648 5.96 -28.38 7.66
CA ARG A 648 5.08 -29.03 8.64
C ARG A 648 3.81 -28.20 8.87
N THR A 649 2.81 -28.39 8.03
CA THR A 649 1.60 -27.56 8.01
C THR A 649 0.35 -28.33 8.48
N PRO A 650 -0.77 -27.62 8.77
CA PRO A 650 -2.10 -28.21 8.84
C PRO A 650 -2.52 -28.82 7.49
N ARG A 651 -3.76 -29.31 7.40
CA ARG A 651 -4.32 -29.83 6.14
C ARG A 651 -4.28 -28.76 5.06
N ARG A 652 -3.72 -29.11 3.89
CA ARG A 652 -3.69 -28.24 2.70
C ARG A 652 -4.84 -28.61 1.77
N THR A 653 -5.46 -27.60 1.18
CA THR A 653 -6.54 -27.76 0.19
C THR A 653 -6.36 -26.73 -0.91
N ALA A 654 -6.34 -27.15 -2.17
CA ALA A 654 -6.14 -26.29 -3.33
C ALA A 654 -4.84 -25.43 -3.26
N CYS A 655 -3.80 -25.94 -2.60
CA CYS A 655 -2.52 -25.27 -2.47
C CYS A 655 -1.55 -25.62 -3.61
N GLN A 656 -0.63 -24.71 -3.93
CA GLN A 656 0.47 -24.96 -4.86
C GLN A 656 1.77 -25.21 -4.06
N PRO A 657 2.65 -26.12 -4.51
CA PRO A 657 2.61 -26.91 -5.75
C PRO A 657 1.80 -28.20 -5.66
N ASP A 658 1.11 -28.50 -4.56
CA ASP A 658 0.48 -29.80 -4.29
C ASP A 658 -0.50 -30.18 -5.40
N LEU A 659 -1.34 -29.25 -5.88
CA LEU A 659 -2.30 -29.53 -6.97
C LEU A 659 -1.62 -30.03 -8.26
N VAL A 660 -0.51 -29.41 -8.64
CA VAL A 660 0.22 -29.81 -9.86
C VAL A 660 0.94 -31.13 -9.64
N VAL A 661 1.51 -31.35 -8.45
CA VAL A 661 2.17 -32.63 -8.10
C VAL A 661 1.19 -33.77 -8.08
N ASP A 662 -0.01 -33.58 -7.55
CA ASP A 662 -1.04 -34.61 -7.54
C ASP A 662 -1.52 -34.92 -8.98
N LYS A 663 -1.69 -33.91 -9.82
CA LYS A 663 -1.99 -34.12 -11.24
C LYS A 663 -0.90 -34.89 -11.97
N ILE A 664 0.39 -34.68 -11.70
CA ILE A 664 1.50 -35.44 -12.27
C ILE A 664 1.42 -36.92 -11.86
N LYS A 665 1.09 -37.21 -10.60
CA LYS A 665 0.92 -38.58 -10.10
C LYS A 665 -0.21 -39.33 -10.80
N ASP A 666 -1.32 -38.61 -11.11
CA ASP A 666 -2.45 -39.18 -11.83
C ASP A 666 -2.17 -39.42 -13.32
N GLU A 667 -1.38 -38.54 -13.95
CA GLU A 667 -1.06 -38.60 -15.39
C GLU A 667 0.09 -39.58 -15.71
N THR A 668 1.02 -39.77 -14.79
CA THR A 668 2.29 -40.51 -15.07
C THR A 668 2.43 -41.69 -14.14
N THR A 669 2.59 -42.90 -14.72
CA THR A 669 2.75 -44.16 -13.96
C THR A 669 4.21 -44.51 -13.66
N ASP A 670 5.18 -43.95 -14.43
CA ASP A 670 6.60 -44.20 -14.20
C ASP A 670 7.13 -43.39 -13.02
N PRO A 671 7.65 -44.03 -11.95
CA PRO A 671 8.17 -43.31 -10.78
C PRO A 671 9.35 -42.39 -11.08
N ALA A 672 10.22 -42.74 -12.03
CA ALA A 672 11.37 -41.91 -12.38
C ALA A 672 10.93 -40.65 -13.11
N GLU A 673 9.98 -40.76 -14.03
CA GLU A 673 9.39 -39.60 -14.72
C GLU A 673 8.59 -38.72 -13.75
N GLN A 674 7.83 -39.31 -12.81
CA GLN A 674 7.13 -38.56 -11.77
C GLN A 674 8.08 -37.67 -10.95
N VAL A 675 9.19 -38.21 -10.51
CA VAL A 675 10.21 -37.48 -9.73
C VAL A 675 10.79 -36.34 -10.55
N ALA A 676 11.18 -36.61 -11.80
CA ALA A 676 11.78 -35.62 -12.68
C ALA A 676 10.79 -34.46 -13.00
N ARG A 677 9.55 -34.77 -13.40
CA ARG A 677 8.50 -33.81 -13.67
C ARG A 677 8.14 -32.97 -12.42
N THR A 678 8.01 -33.67 -11.28
CA THR A 678 7.72 -32.98 -10.00
C THR A 678 8.83 -32.00 -9.63
N ALA A 679 10.10 -32.37 -9.81
CA ALA A 679 11.22 -31.46 -9.54
C ALA A 679 11.22 -30.25 -10.46
N ALA A 680 10.97 -30.41 -11.74
CA ALA A 680 10.88 -29.32 -12.71
C ALA A 680 9.71 -28.36 -12.40
N GLU A 681 8.53 -28.93 -12.10
CA GLU A 681 7.34 -28.15 -11.79
C GLU A 681 7.46 -27.36 -10.47
N LYS A 682 8.12 -27.90 -9.47
CA LYS A 682 8.42 -27.17 -8.22
C LYS A 682 9.25 -25.93 -8.47
N ILE A 683 10.22 -25.98 -9.36
CA ILE A 683 11.04 -24.83 -9.74
C ILE A 683 10.19 -23.82 -10.51
N ARG A 684 9.40 -24.28 -11.48
CA ARG A 684 8.52 -23.43 -12.30
C ARG A 684 7.47 -22.69 -11.46
N LEU A 685 6.89 -23.38 -10.48
CA LEU A 685 5.81 -22.86 -9.64
C LEU A 685 6.30 -21.97 -8.51
N ARG A 686 7.62 -21.88 -8.26
CA ARG A 686 8.12 -20.95 -7.25
C ARG A 686 7.74 -19.52 -7.62
N PRO A 687 7.08 -18.77 -6.72
CA PRO A 687 6.68 -17.40 -7.01
C PRO A 687 7.87 -16.54 -7.43
N VAL A 688 7.71 -15.83 -8.53
CA VAL A 688 8.72 -14.89 -9.03
C VAL A 688 8.19 -13.49 -8.85
N PHE A 689 8.93 -12.67 -8.10
CA PHE A 689 8.58 -11.27 -7.84
C PHE A 689 9.38 -10.32 -8.72
N GLY A 690 8.84 -9.14 -8.97
CA GLY A 690 9.56 -8.06 -9.62
C GLY A 690 10.76 -7.60 -8.77
N SER A 691 10.54 -7.54 -7.45
CA SER A 691 11.58 -7.39 -6.45
C SER A 691 11.14 -7.99 -5.12
N MET A 692 12.10 -8.55 -4.37
CA MET A 692 11.93 -8.98 -2.97
C MET A 692 12.59 -8.00 -2.00
N ARG A 693 13.15 -6.90 -2.50
CA ARG A 693 13.86 -5.91 -1.69
C ARG A 693 12.90 -4.80 -1.29
N TYR A 694 12.78 -4.55 0.02
CA TYR A 694 12.01 -3.43 0.53
C TYR A 694 12.56 -2.10 -0.02
N GLY A 695 11.64 -1.21 -0.41
CA GLY A 695 11.97 0.09 -1.02
C GLY A 695 12.12 0.10 -2.54
N ASP A 696 12.19 -1.05 -3.19
CA ASP A 696 12.09 -1.17 -4.65
C ASP A 696 10.62 -0.94 -5.08
N PRO A 697 10.34 -0.21 -6.17
CA PRO A 697 8.98 0.03 -6.64
C PRO A 697 8.14 -1.22 -6.89
N ARG A 698 8.77 -2.33 -7.32
CA ARG A 698 8.11 -3.62 -7.59
C ARG A 698 8.21 -4.63 -6.44
N TYR A 699 8.45 -4.14 -5.22
CA TYR A 699 8.51 -4.98 -4.03
C TYR A 699 7.22 -5.77 -3.81
N ALA A 700 7.36 -7.09 -3.64
CA ALA A 700 6.28 -8.06 -3.47
C ALA A 700 5.24 -8.12 -4.62
N GLN A 701 5.49 -7.48 -5.76
CA GLN A 701 4.68 -7.60 -6.96
C GLN A 701 5.10 -8.84 -7.76
N LEU A 702 4.14 -9.69 -8.14
CA LEU A 702 4.42 -10.83 -9.01
C LEU A 702 4.93 -10.37 -10.39
N ALA A 703 6.03 -10.96 -10.83
CA ALA A 703 6.60 -10.70 -12.15
C ALA A 703 5.76 -11.34 -13.26
N ASP A 704 5.85 -10.80 -14.47
CA ASP A 704 5.15 -11.35 -15.65
C ASP A 704 5.57 -12.79 -15.98
N ALA A 705 6.77 -13.21 -15.54
CA ALA A 705 7.27 -14.57 -15.69
C ALA A 705 6.75 -15.55 -14.61
N CYS A 706 5.98 -15.08 -13.64
CA CYS A 706 5.42 -15.92 -12.59
C CYS A 706 4.39 -16.92 -13.17
N ALA A 707 4.38 -18.14 -12.63
CA ALA A 707 3.50 -19.19 -13.11
C ALA A 707 2.01 -18.80 -13.00
N PRO A 708 1.20 -19.10 -14.03
CA PRO A 708 -0.24 -18.79 -14.03
C PRO A 708 -1.00 -19.37 -12.84
N GLU A 709 -0.56 -20.51 -12.31
CA GLU A 709 -1.14 -21.18 -11.15
C GLU A 709 -0.94 -20.41 -9.84
N ILE A 710 -0.02 -19.44 -9.80
CA ILE A 710 0.18 -18.52 -8.70
C ILE A 710 -0.57 -17.20 -8.98
N VAL A 711 -0.41 -16.68 -10.21
CA VAL A 711 -1.06 -15.42 -10.64
C VAL A 711 -2.59 -15.52 -10.59
N ARG A 712 -3.16 -16.73 -10.74
CA ARG A 712 -4.62 -16.99 -10.73
C ARG A 712 -4.98 -18.09 -9.74
N GLY A 713 -4.20 -18.25 -8.70
CA GLY A 713 -4.30 -19.40 -7.80
C GLY A 713 -5.18 -19.17 -6.59
N ALA A 714 -5.70 -17.97 -6.38
CA ALA A 714 -6.64 -17.67 -5.30
C ALA A 714 -8.02 -18.31 -5.55
N ASP A 715 -8.87 -18.36 -4.56
CA ASP A 715 -10.20 -18.95 -4.59
C ASP A 715 -11.13 -18.30 -5.64
N ASP A 716 -10.98 -17.01 -5.87
CA ASP A 716 -11.71 -16.21 -6.84
C ASP A 716 -10.97 -16.04 -8.18
N ARG A 717 -9.85 -16.75 -8.39
CA ARG A 717 -8.93 -16.64 -9.53
C ARG A 717 -8.16 -15.33 -9.62
N SER A 718 -8.09 -14.57 -8.54
CA SER A 718 -7.12 -13.49 -8.37
C SER A 718 -5.73 -14.05 -8.06
N GLU A 719 -4.74 -13.16 -7.96
CA GLU A 719 -3.40 -13.58 -7.58
C GLU A 719 -3.35 -13.96 -6.10
N MET A 720 -2.50 -14.94 -5.77
CA MET A 720 -2.16 -15.22 -4.38
C MET A 720 -1.31 -14.09 -3.81
N GLY A 721 -1.39 -13.88 -2.50
CA GLY A 721 -0.54 -12.94 -1.78
C GLY A 721 -1.16 -11.56 -1.56
N VAL A 722 -0.33 -10.61 -1.17
CA VAL A 722 -0.73 -9.29 -0.66
C VAL A 722 -1.46 -8.41 -1.67
N LEU A 723 -1.31 -8.64 -2.98
CA LEU A 723 -1.96 -7.86 -4.02
C LEU A 723 -3.27 -8.50 -4.53
N HIS A 724 -3.80 -9.50 -3.82
CA HIS A 724 -5.04 -10.20 -4.13
C HIS A 724 -6.20 -9.25 -4.46
N ASP A 725 -6.47 -8.27 -3.59
CA ASP A 725 -7.61 -7.35 -3.71
C ASP A 725 -7.45 -6.30 -4.82
N LEU A 726 -6.32 -6.30 -5.51
CA LEU A 726 -6.18 -5.51 -6.73
C LEU A 726 -6.85 -6.17 -7.93
N PHE A 727 -7.19 -7.45 -7.86
CA PHE A 727 -7.87 -8.20 -8.93
C PHE A 727 -7.16 -8.05 -10.30
N GLN A 728 -5.83 -8.04 -10.33
CA GLN A 728 -5.05 -7.77 -11.54
C GLN A 728 -5.38 -8.75 -12.69
N PRO A 729 -5.44 -10.08 -12.48
CA PRO A 729 -5.77 -11.02 -13.54
C PRO A 729 -7.19 -10.82 -14.10
N LEU A 730 -8.13 -10.44 -13.26
CA LEU A 730 -9.51 -10.12 -13.64
C LEU A 730 -9.57 -8.89 -14.56
N ARG A 731 -8.90 -7.80 -14.14
CA ARG A 731 -8.80 -6.57 -14.94
C ARG A 731 -8.16 -6.82 -16.30
N GLU A 732 -7.11 -7.63 -16.35
CA GLU A 732 -6.45 -8.00 -17.62
C GLU A 732 -7.35 -8.85 -18.51
N ALA A 733 -8.02 -9.86 -17.95
CA ALA A 733 -8.94 -10.70 -18.70
C ALA A 733 -10.08 -9.87 -19.30
N ASN A 734 -10.67 -8.96 -18.51
CA ASN A 734 -11.68 -8.03 -18.98
C ASN A 734 -11.15 -7.12 -20.09
N LEU A 735 -9.97 -6.55 -19.92
CA LEU A 735 -9.36 -5.71 -20.95
C LEU A 735 -9.14 -6.49 -22.24
N ARG A 736 -8.57 -7.70 -22.19
CA ARG A 736 -8.36 -8.54 -23.39
C ARG A 736 -9.67 -8.85 -24.09
N ALA A 737 -10.73 -9.20 -23.36
CA ALA A 737 -12.05 -9.48 -23.92
C ALA A 737 -12.66 -8.23 -24.59
N ARG A 738 -12.53 -7.06 -23.97
CA ARG A 738 -13.02 -5.79 -24.54
C ARG A 738 -12.24 -5.38 -25.78
N LEU A 739 -10.93 -5.46 -25.73
CA LEU A 739 -10.08 -5.11 -26.88
C LEU A 739 -10.48 -5.87 -28.14
N GLN A 740 -10.77 -7.17 -28.05
CA GLN A 740 -11.25 -7.98 -29.19
C GLN A 740 -12.50 -7.37 -29.87
N GLY A 741 -13.38 -6.74 -29.10
CA GLY A 741 -14.59 -6.10 -29.62
C GLY A 741 -14.37 -4.72 -30.27
N PHE A 742 -13.30 -4.02 -29.93
CA PHE A 742 -13.08 -2.61 -30.31
C PHE A 742 -11.87 -2.35 -31.21
N ILE A 743 -10.99 -3.34 -31.43
CA ILE A 743 -9.83 -3.21 -32.29
C ILE A 743 -10.21 -2.97 -33.76
N PRO A 744 -9.36 -2.27 -34.55
CA PRO A 744 -9.48 -2.20 -36.00
C PRO A 744 -9.45 -3.60 -36.64
N ALA A 745 -10.19 -3.80 -37.71
CA ALA A 745 -10.15 -5.06 -38.45
C ALA A 745 -8.75 -5.37 -38.97
N GLY A 746 -8.29 -6.60 -38.73
CA GLY A 746 -6.94 -7.04 -39.14
C GLY A 746 -5.80 -6.62 -38.24
N ALA A 747 -6.07 -5.95 -37.11
CA ALA A 747 -5.07 -5.63 -36.10
C ALA A 747 -4.98 -6.74 -35.04
N ASP A 748 -3.76 -7.05 -34.60
CA ASP A 748 -3.45 -7.91 -33.46
C ASP A 748 -3.07 -7.04 -32.26
N VAL A 749 -3.73 -7.23 -31.12
CA VAL A 749 -3.48 -6.44 -29.91
C VAL A 749 -2.79 -7.28 -28.84
N GLY A 750 -1.70 -6.74 -28.27
CA GLY A 750 -1.01 -7.28 -27.11
C GLY A 750 -1.06 -6.33 -25.91
N LEU A 751 -1.17 -6.90 -24.72
CA LEU A 751 -1.05 -6.16 -23.45
C LEU A 751 0.40 -6.24 -22.96
N ILE A 752 0.98 -5.09 -22.61
CA ILE A 752 2.38 -4.97 -22.19
C ILE A 752 2.41 -4.16 -20.89
N HIS A 753 3.05 -4.71 -19.87
CA HIS A 753 3.28 -3.98 -18.62
C HIS A 753 4.44 -2.98 -18.79
N ALA A 754 4.18 -1.72 -18.50
CA ALA A 754 5.20 -0.67 -18.58
C ALA A 754 5.99 -0.52 -17.27
N THR A 755 5.39 -0.99 -16.12
CA THR A 755 6.00 -0.95 -14.77
C THR A 755 5.71 -2.24 -14.03
#